data_d08f48deee14cc4f409ac2012f6066da
#
_entry.id   d08f48deee14cc4f409ac2012f6066da
#
_cell.length_a   1.000
_cell.length_b   1.000
_cell.length_c   1.000
_cell.angle_alpha   90.00
_cell.angle_beta   90.00
_cell.angle_gamma   90.00
#
_symmetry.space_group_name_H-M   'P 1'
#
loop_
_entity.id
_entity.type
_entity.pdbx_description
1 polymer ?
#
loop_
_entity_poly.entity_id
_entity_poly.type
_entity_poly.pdbx_seq_one_letter_code
_entity_poly.pdbx_strand_id
1 'polypeptide(L)'
;MLVLTIDTATSYVVSGLVEVNRRAGSWGTFEYSATTLSQRVQRNPRGHMELLVPHIQESLAEAGLRPKDIEAVVVGAGPGPFTGLRVGMATGAAFADAIGVPVFGVDSLSATAASVAAGHQECLVLSDARRREWYSATATEAGRLVAGPAVGKPADVLAEHGSKPIAVALTAEVARAIEKLEGEEKAATEAWRIITEDAYPTPEGLALAGADQLWWLEGEGHFVERLGRPLVAQYLRRPDAAEPKRKERTAAVNFAAAAEDVAAFDRLEAEQRAAETALERAGTEPAGAVAESANAEAAKAEAADAETADATTESANAERANAEPETAESAVEPANAELTVELLTLDRASLADLEEMARIEQELFSEESPWSLEAFRAELANPRNYYVALRVAGQLQGYAGIALNGPTADPEWEIHTVALSPEQQGKGYSRLLMDKLFEPLQVIGGPVYLEVRDGNAPAVGLYESYGFAVTGRRKGYYQPSGADALTMFRPDEKRPSQAGEGVQDGAEGIAEQDVATPGSATDAAESMLVMGIESSCDETGVGVVRMSAPAGDQEETGSAPVVEELVNQVASSMEQHARFGGVVPEIASRAHLEAMQPTMRAAMRSLQKRTRIGQRPDAVAVTIGPGLAGALMVGAAAAKAYATAWEVPFYAVNHLGGHVAVEALTEEGREPLKNAIALLVSGGHTQILQVDGVGKPMTELGSTLDDAAGEAYDKVSRLLGLGYPGGPVIDRLARQGNRKAIAFPRGMMRPQDSRYDFSFSGLKTAVARSVERAEAAGQVGENAIPVEDVCASFQEAVADVLTAKALRACEDTGAKVLLLGGGVSANSRLRGLAADRCRDAGVELRIPPLPLCTDNGVMIAALAAQLISEGAQPTAMSVGTDPALEVEVPILTD
;
A
#
# COMPACT_ATOMS: atom_id res chain seq x y z
N MET A 1 -15.28 25.13 -9.13
CA MET A 1 -14.53 23.86 -9.07
C MET A 1 -15.49 22.71 -9.31
N LEU A 2 -15.16 21.87 -10.29
CA LEU A 2 -15.98 20.70 -10.64
C LEU A 2 -15.46 19.46 -9.87
N VAL A 3 -16.32 18.86 -9.06
CA VAL A 3 -15.95 17.78 -8.12
C VAL A 3 -16.76 16.54 -8.41
N LEU A 4 -16.07 15.37 -8.48
CA LEU A 4 -16.74 14.08 -8.40
C LEU A 4 -16.87 13.69 -6.92
N THR A 5 -18.09 13.40 -6.48
CA THR A 5 -18.37 12.93 -5.12
C THR A 5 -18.82 11.49 -5.12
N ILE A 6 -18.32 10.71 -4.14
CA ILE A 6 -18.58 9.27 -4.02
C ILE A 6 -18.84 8.93 -2.55
N ASP A 7 -19.91 8.15 -2.26
CA ASP A 7 -20.06 7.48 -0.96
C ASP A 7 -20.67 6.10 -1.12
N THR A 8 -20.08 5.15 -0.42
CA THR A 8 -20.54 3.77 -0.33
C THR A 8 -20.41 3.25 1.11
N ALA A 9 -20.26 4.16 2.07
CA ALA A 9 -20.19 3.84 3.49
C ALA A 9 -21.55 3.58 4.14
N THR A 10 -22.65 3.78 3.39
CA THR A 10 -24.03 3.56 3.84
C THR A 10 -24.71 2.43 3.08
N SER A 11 -26.01 2.26 3.26
CA SER A 11 -26.83 1.36 2.42
C SER A 11 -27.05 1.88 1.00
N TYR A 12 -26.55 3.06 0.69
CA TYR A 12 -26.67 3.71 -0.60
C TYR A 12 -25.37 3.66 -1.38
N VAL A 13 -25.46 3.56 -2.69
CA VAL A 13 -24.39 3.85 -3.65
C VAL A 13 -24.65 5.26 -4.16
N VAL A 14 -23.78 6.18 -3.81
CA VAL A 14 -23.90 7.60 -4.14
C VAL A 14 -22.74 8.01 -5.03
N SER A 15 -23.05 8.61 -6.17
CA SER A 15 -22.08 9.33 -6.99
C SER A 15 -22.73 10.58 -7.56
N GLY A 16 -21.97 11.66 -7.73
CA GLY A 16 -22.46 12.88 -8.33
C GLY A 16 -21.36 13.81 -8.80
N LEU A 17 -21.72 14.64 -9.77
CA LEU A 17 -20.90 15.72 -10.29
C LEU A 17 -21.43 17.02 -9.71
N VAL A 18 -20.60 17.72 -8.96
CA VAL A 18 -20.99 18.88 -8.18
C VAL A 18 -20.10 20.08 -8.54
N GLU A 19 -20.71 21.19 -8.85
CA GLU A 19 -20.02 22.47 -8.96
C GLU A 19 -20.02 23.14 -7.58
N VAL A 20 -18.81 23.34 -7.05
CA VAL A 20 -18.61 24.00 -5.74
C VAL A 20 -18.11 25.41 -5.96
N ASN A 21 -18.76 26.38 -5.34
CA ASN A 21 -18.43 27.78 -5.42
C ASN A 21 -18.09 28.34 -4.04
N ARG A 22 -17.11 29.25 -3.97
CA ARG A 22 -16.67 29.94 -2.77
C ARG A 22 -16.95 31.44 -2.89
N ARG A 23 -17.47 32.04 -1.84
CA ARG A 23 -17.60 33.49 -1.70
C ARG A 23 -16.88 33.96 -0.44
N ALA A 24 -16.26 35.12 -0.52
CA ALA A 24 -15.73 35.76 0.65
C ALA A 24 -16.88 36.21 1.58
N GLY A 25 -16.91 35.70 2.78
CA GLY A 25 -17.82 36.06 3.84
C GLY A 25 -17.31 37.27 4.63
N SER A 26 -17.99 37.63 5.73
CA SER A 26 -17.57 38.65 6.64
C SER A 26 -16.40 38.16 7.52
N TRP A 27 -15.48 39.07 7.86
CA TRP A 27 -14.37 38.81 8.82
C TRP A 27 -13.34 37.74 8.38
N GLY A 28 -13.12 37.56 7.04
CA GLY A 28 -12.13 36.62 6.52
C GLY A 28 -12.63 35.16 6.48
N THR A 29 -13.91 34.92 6.75
CA THR A 29 -14.53 33.60 6.57
C THR A 29 -14.90 33.38 5.09
N PHE A 30 -15.10 32.12 4.70
CA PHE A 30 -15.61 31.75 3.39
C PHE A 30 -16.97 31.07 3.53
N GLU A 31 -17.87 31.39 2.60
CA GLU A 31 -19.14 30.71 2.41
C GLU A 31 -19.04 29.83 1.18
N TYR A 32 -19.47 28.59 1.30
CA TYR A 32 -19.47 27.61 0.21
C TYR A 32 -20.88 27.31 -0.22
N SER A 33 -21.05 27.10 -1.52
CA SER A 33 -22.28 26.59 -2.10
C SER A 33 -21.96 25.47 -3.07
N ALA A 34 -22.76 24.43 -3.07
CA ALA A 34 -22.65 23.28 -3.94
C ALA A 34 -23.89 23.16 -4.80
N THR A 35 -23.73 22.80 -6.06
CA THR A 35 -24.83 22.58 -7.02
C THR A 35 -24.55 21.29 -7.77
N THR A 36 -25.45 20.31 -7.66
CA THR A 36 -25.38 19.06 -8.39
C THR A 36 -25.70 19.26 -9.87
N LEU A 37 -24.77 18.87 -10.74
CA LEU A 37 -24.96 18.84 -12.19
C LEU A 37 -25.64 17.55 -12.65
N SER A 38 -25.18 16.44 -12.07
CA SER A 38 -25.73 15.09 -12.33
C SER A 38 -25.45 14.19 -11.13
N GLN A 39 -26.35 13.27 -10.86
CA GLN A 39 -26.18 12.32 -9.76
C GLN A 39 -26.81 10.96 -10.03
N ARG A 40 -26.27 9.95 -9.35
CA ARG A 40 -26.88 8.63 -9.21
C ARG A 40 -26.84 8.24 -7.74
N VAL A 41 -28.02 7.95 -7.23
CA VAL A 41 -28.22 7.53 -5.84
C VAL A 41 -29.13 6.32 -5.85
N GLN A 42 -28.62 5.19 -5.39
CA GLN A 42 -29.35 3.94 -5.37
C GLN A 42 -29.16 3.23 -4.04
N ARG A 43 -30.26 2.85 -3.39
CA ARG A 43 -30.19 2.02 -2.21
C ARG A 43 -29.94 0.57 -2.61
N ASN A 44 -28.72 0.12 -2.45
CA ASN A 44 -28.32 -1.27 -2.68
C ASN A 44 -27.12 -1.63 -1.78
N PRO A 45 -27.35 -2.23 -0.60
CA PRO A 45 -26.29 -2.51 0.36
C PRO A 45 -25.33 -3.66 -0.05
N ARG A 46 -25.50 -4.24 -1.23
CA ARG A 46 -24.65 -5.33 -1.75
C ARG A 46 -24.11 -5.06 -3.15
N GLY A 47 -24.66 -4.10 -3.88
CA GLY A 47 -24.31 -3.82 -5.27
C GLY A 47 -23.32 -2.66 -5.45
N HIS A 48 -22.47 -2.36 -4.46
CA HIS A 48 -21.52 -1.24 -4.57
C HIS A 48 -20.53 -1.44 -5.72
N MET A 49 -20.09 -2.67 -5.93
CA MET A 49 -19.11 -3.04 -6.94
C MET A 49 -19.67 -2.99 -8.37
N GLU A 50 -20.92 -3.38 -8.50
CA GLU A 50 -21.64 -3.46 -9.80
C GLU A 50 -22.19 -2.11 -10.24
N LEU A 51 -22.49 -1.20 -9.31
CA LEU A 51 -23.21 0.04 -9.60
C LEU A 51 -22.33 1.29 -9.65
N LEU A 52 -21.29 1.39 -8.82
CA LEU A 52 -20.59 2.65 -8.60
C LEU A 52 -19.97 3.22 -9.88
N VAL A 53 -19.19 2.42 -10.60
CA VAL A 53 -18.51 2.89 -11.81
C VAL A 53 -19.51 3.15 -12.96
N PRO A 54 -20.50 2.29 -13.24
CA PRO A 54 -21.60 2.64 -14.15
C PRO A 54 -22.29 3.95 -13.78
N HIS A 55 -22.60 4.22 -12.51
CA HIS A 55 -23.18 5.48 -12.06
C HIS A 55 -22.29 6.69 -12.36
N ILE A 56 -20.97 6.56 -12.18
CA ILE A 56 -20.02 7.62 -12.53
C ILE A 56 -20.05 7.89 -14.04
N GLN A 57 -20.01 6.83 -14.87
CA GLN A 57 -20.05 6.95 -16.33
C GLN A 57 -21.35 7.58 -16.82
N GLU A 58 -22.48 7.16 -16.28
CA GLU A 58 -23.79 7.72 -16.61
C GLU A 58 -23.89 9.21 -16.20
N SER A 59 -23.34 9.56 -15.01
CA SER A 59 -23.34 10.95 -14.53
C SER A 59 -22.49 11.85 -15.42
N LEU A 60 -21.30 11.38 -15.85
CA LEU A 60 -20.44 12.10 -16.79
C LEU A 60 -21.14 12.29 -18.15
N ALA A 61 -21.75 11.24 -18.67
CA ALA A 61 -22.47 11.29 -19.96
C ALA A 61 -23.66 12.24 -19.92
N GLU A 62 -24.46 12.23 -18.84
CA GLU A 62 -25.61 13.12 -18.65
C GLU A 62 -25.18 14.58 -18.58
N ALA A 63 -24.09 14.87 -17.88
CA ALA A 63 -23.56 16.23 -17.76
C ALA A 63 -22.79 16.68 -19.02
N GLY A 64 -22.51 15.78 -19.97
CA GLY A 64 -21.71 16.08 -21.16
C GLY A 64 -20.24 16.34 -20.85
N LEU A 65 -19.74 15.76 -19.77
CA LEU A 65 -18.38 15.93 -19.26
C LEU A 65 -17.54 14.65 -19.49
N ARG A 66 -16.23 14.82 -19.48
CA ARG A 66 -15.25 13.73 -19.56
C ARG A 66 -14.50 13.62 -18.24
N PRO A 67 -13.91 12.46 -17.93
CA PRO A 67 -13.10 12.29 -16.72
C PRO A 67 -12.08 13.42 -16.46
N LYS A 68 -11.39 13.88 -17.51
CA LYS A 68 -10.38 14.94 -17.45
C LYS A 68 -10.92 16.33 -17.06
N ASP A 69 -12.24 16.55 -17.11
CA ASP A 69 -12.87 17.83 -16.78
C ASP A 69 -13.09 17.96 -15.25
N ILE A 70 -12.93 16.87 -14.50
CA ILE A 70 -13.00 16.84 -13.04
C ILE A 70 -11.74 17.47 -12.45
N GLU A 71 -11.90 18.34 -11.45
CA GLU A 71 -10.81 19.07 -10.80
C GLU A 71 -10.44 18.52 -9.43
N ALA A 72 -11.35 17.77 -8.79
CA ALA A 72 -11.10 17.08 -7.53
C ALA A 72 -12.09 15.91 -7.33
N VAL A 73 -11.74 15.00 -6.42
CA VAL A 73 -12.63 13.91 -5.99
C VAL A 73 -12.83 14.00 -4.48
N VAL A 74 -14.09 13.88 -4.02
CA VAL A 74 -14.43 13.80 -2.60
C VAL A 74 -15.10 12.47 -2.33
N VAL A 75 -14.57 11.73 -1.34
CA VAL A 75 -15.00 10.38 -1.02
C VAL A 75 -15.43 10.29 0.45
N GLY A 76 -16.57 9.68 0.71
CA GLY A 76 -16.97 9.29 2.05
C GLY A 76 -15.98 8.24 2.60
N ALA A 77 -15.22 8.63 3.64
CA ALA A 77 -14.23 7.79 4.28
C ALA A 77 -14.78 6.98 5.47
N GLY A 78 -16.09 6.95 5.64
CA GLY A 78 -16.80 6.27 6.72
C GLY A 78 -17.20 7.23 7.86
N PRO A 79 -17.57 6.66 9.01
CA PRO A 79 -17.64 5.23 9.31
C PRO A 79 -18.78 4.50 8.56
N GLY A 80 -18.57 3.23 8.29
CA GLY A 80 -19.55 2.42 7.57
C GLY A 80 -19.17 0.94 7.45
N PRO A 81 -20.03 0.12 6.79
CA PRO A 81 -19.72 -1.27 6.50
C PRO A 81 -18.45 -1.41 5.66
N PHE A 82 -17.52 -2.25 6.12
CA PHE A 82 -16.15 -2.35 5.57
C PHE A 82 -16.09 -2.58 4.06
N THR A 83 -16.96 -3.43 3.52
CA THR A 83 -16.95 -3.79 2.10
C THR A 83 -17.30 -2.59 1.21
N GLY A 84 -18.43 -1.94 1.47
CA GLY A 84 -18.86 -0.78 0.70
C GLY A 84 -17.85 0.36 0.80
N LEU A 85 -17.44 0.71 2.03
CA LEU A 85 -16.46 1.74 2.30
C LEU A 85 -15.19 1.59 1.44
N ARG A 86 -14.62 0.38 1.37
CA ARG A 86 -13.40 0.10 0.60
C ARG A 86 -13.60 0.26 -0.90
N VAL A 87 -14.75 -0.17 -1.43
CA VAL A 87 -15.07 -0.01 -2.85
C VAL A 87 -15.09 1.48 -3.24
N GLY A 88 -15.78 2.32 -2.48
CA GLY A 88 -15.83 3.77 -2.77
C GLY A 88 -14.47 4.44 -2.67
N MET A 89 -13.71 4.11 -1.62
CA MET A 89 -12.38 4.68 -1.42
C MET A 89 -11.39 4.23 -2.49
N ALA A 90 -11.37 2.94 -2.86
CA ALA A 90 -10.51 2.43 -3.93
C ALA A 90 -10.87 3.06 -5.28
N THR A 91 -12.18 3.16 -5.58
CA THR A 91 -12.66 3.81 -6.82
C THR A 91 -12.25 5.27 -6.87
N GLY A 92 -12.52 6.04 -5.81
CA GLY A 92 -12.21 7.48 -5.79
C GLY A 92 -10.73 7.78 -5.83
N ALA A 93 -9.91 7.03 -5.07
CA ALA A 93 -8.44 7.17 -5.10
C ALA A 93 -7.86 6.85 -6.47
N ALA A 94 -8.29 5.74 -7.09
CA ALA A 94 -7.81 5.32 -8.40
C ALA A 94 -8.28 6.28 -9.52
N PHE A 95 -9.53 6.76 -9.47
CA PHE A 95 -10.04 7.72 -10.44
C PHE A 95 -9.26 9.04 -10.39
N ALA A 96 -9.06 9.59 -9.19
CA ALA A 96 -8.30 10.81 -8.99
C ALA A 96 -6.83 10.66 -9.43
N ASP A 97 -6.19 9.54 -9.08
CA ASP A 97 -4.81 9.23 -9.47
C ASP A 97 -4.66 9.13 -10.99
N ALA A 98 -5.63 8.50 -11.67
CA ALA A 98 -5.62 8.29 -13.10
C ALA A 98 -5.65 9.61 -13.90
N ILE A 99 -6.39 10.61 -13.42
CA ILE A 99 -6.50 11.93 -14.06
C ILE A 99 -5.57 12.99 -13.46
N GLY A 100 -4.86 12.66 -12.38
CA GLY A 100 -3.87 13.55 -11.75
C GLY A 100 -4.48 14.68 -10.94
N VAL A 101 -5.63 14.46 -10.29
CA VAL A 101 -6.32 15.43 -9.43
C VAL A 101 -6.28 15.00 -7.96
N PRO A 102 -6.46 15.92 -7.00
CA PRO A 102 -6.50 15.58 -5.60
C PRO A 102 -7.76 14.78 -5.24
N VAL A 103 -7.62 13.90 -4.22
CA VAL A 103 -8.73 13.18 -3.61
C VAL A 103 -8.79 13.50 -2.12
N PHE A 104 -9.99 13.73 -1.61
CA PHE A 104 -10.24 14.07 -0.21
C PHE A 104 -11.22 13.09 0.41
N GLY A 105 -10.89 12.61 1.61
CA GLY A 105 -11.79 11.83 2.44
C GLY A 105 -12.59 12.73 3.37
N VAL A 106 -13.90 12.51 3.46
CA VAL A 106 -14.79 13.18 4.40
C VAL A 106 -15.52 12.18 5.27
N ASP A 107 -15.84 12.56 6.49
CA ASP A 107 -16.70 11.77 7.35
C ASP A 107 -18.09 11.64 6.77
N SER A 108 -18.57 10.40 6.54
CA SER A 108 -19.86 10.15 5.89
C SER A 108 -21.07 10.59 6.73
N LEU A 109 -20.96 10.60 8.07
CA LEU A 109 -22.01 11.09 8.94
C LEU A 109 -22.06 12.63 8.90
N SER A 110 -20.91 13.29 8.87
CA SER A 110 -20.80 14.74 8.68
C SER A 110 -21.38 15.19 7.34
N ALA A 111 -21.08 14.46 6.27
CA ALA A 111 -21.65 14.69 4.96
C ALA A 111 -23.17 14.45 4.95
N THR A 112 -23.66 13.47 5.71
CA THR A 112 -25.09 13.24 5.90
C THR A 112 -25.74 14.41 6.63
N ALA A 113 -25.10 14.96 7.67
CA ALA A 113 -25.59 16.17 8.35
C ALA A 113 -25.68 17.35 7.39
N ALA A 114 -24.63 17.60 6.59
CA ALA A 114 -24.64 18.67 5.57
C ALA A 114 -25.75 18.49 4.54
N SER A 115 -26.18 17.25 4.29
CA SER A 115 -27.27 16.94 3.34
C SER A 115 -28.67 17.32 3.86
N VAL A 116 -28.88 17.31 5.19
CA VAL A 116 -30.25 17.34 5.76
C VAL A 116 -30.42 18.37 6.86
N ALA A 117 -29.37 18.98 7.41
CA ALA A 117 -29.41 19.85 8.58
C ALA A 117 -29.73 21.32 8.28
N ALA A 118 -30.14 21.68 7.07
CA ALA A 118 -30.41 23.06 6.68
C ALA A 118 -31.33 23.76 7.69
N GLY A 119 -30.88 24.90 8.25
CA GLY A 119 -31.59 25.67 9.27
C GLY A 119 -31.48 25.12 10.70
N HIS A 120 -30.61 24.12 10.94
CA HIS A 120 -30.29 23.59 12.25
C HIS A 120 -28.81 23.83 12.56
N GLN A 121 -28.50 24.42 13.73
CA GLN A 121 -27.12 24.70 14.13
C GLN A 121 -26.29 23.40 14.25
N GLU A 122 -26.88 22.36 14.81
CA GLU A 122 -26.30 21.04 15.01
C GLU A 122 -27.30 19.95 14.70
N CYS A 123 -26.82 18.84 14.14
CA CYS A 123 -27.59 17.64 13.83
C CYS A 123 -26.85 16.40 14.33
N LEU A 124 -27.51 15.55 15.09
CA LEU A 124 -27.08 14.22 15.41
C LEU A 124 -27.44 13.28 14.28
N VAL A 125 -26.46 12.61 13.70
CA VAL A 125 -26.64 11.58 12.68
C VAL A 125 -26.42 10.22 13.30
N LEU A 126 -27.36 9.29 13.10
CA LEU A 126 -27.28 7.91 13.56
C LEU A 126 -27.37 6.95 12.38
N SER A 127 -26.37 6.07 12.26
CA SER A 127 -26.29 5.06 11.22
C SER A 127 -26.07 3.66 11.82
N ASP A 128 -26.51 2.61 11.09
CA ASP A 128 -26.37 1.22 11.50
C ASP A 128 -24.89 0.77 11.40
N ALA A 129 -24.31 0.39 12.54
CA ALA A 129 -22.95 -0.13 12.63
C ALA A 129 -22.88 -1.67 12.53
N ARG A 130 -24.00 -2.34 12.19
CA ARG A 130 -24.14 -3.81 12.27
C ARG A 130 -23.99 -4.34 13.71
N ARG A 131 -24.15 -5.63 13.92
CA ARG A 131 -24.00 -6.30 15.24
C ARG A 131 -24.78 -5.67 16.39
N ARG A 132 -25.90 -4.99 16.10
CA ARG A 132 -26.76 -4.27 17.05
C ARG A 132 -26.04 -3.07 17.71
N GLU A 133 -25.25 -2.36 16.95
CA GLU A 133 -24.59 -1.11 17.35
C GLU A 133 -24.92 0.00 16.36
N TRP A 134 -24.77 1.25 16.78
CA TRP A 134 -24.97 2.43 15.96
C TRP A 134 -23.68 3.24 15.87
N TYR A 135 -23.44 3.80 14.69
CA TYR A 135 -22.54 4.93 14.54
C TYR A 135 -23.29 6.20 14.89
N SER A 136 -22.62 7.14 15.57
CA SER A 136 -23.16 8.45 15.95
C SER A 136 -22.15 9.55 15.71
N ALA A 137 -22.61 10.68 15.17
CA ALA A 137 -21.82 11.90 15.07
C ALA A 137 -22.77 13.11 15.17
N THR A 138 -22.28 14.19 15.80
CA THR A 138 -22.94 15.48 15.78
C THR A 138 -22.13 16.42 14.87
N ALA A 139 -22.80 17.05 13.90
CA ALA A 139 -22.17 17.98 12.97
C ALA A 139 -23.06 19.18 12.71
N THR A 140 -22.46 20.28 12.22
CA THR A 140 -23.19 21.50 11.78
C THR A 140 -23.87 21.29 10.44
N GLU A 141 -24.72 22.23 10.03
CA GLU A 141 -25.35 22.24 8.70
C GLU A 141 -24.34 22.32 7.52
N ALA A 142 -23.11 22.79 7.81
CA ALA A 142 -22.00 22.80 6.85
C ALA A 142 -21.17 21.51 6.87
N GLY A 143 -21.58 20.46 7.61
CA GLY A 143 -20.87 19.21 7.73
C GLY A 143 -19.61 19.25 8.58
N ARG A 144 -19.43 20.31 9.39
CA ARG A 144 -18.29 20.37 10.34
C ARG A 144 -18.61 19.52 11.55
N LEU A 145 -17.72 18.58 11.86
CA LEU A 145 -17.84 17.70 13.02
C LEU A 145 -17.78 18.51 14.33
N VAL A 146 -18.76 18.27 15.20
CA VAL A 146 -18.84 18.86 16.55
C VAL A 146 -18.46 17.80 17.59
N ALA A 147 -18.94 16.57 17.42
CA ALA A 147 -18.63 15.42 18.29
C ALA A 147 -18.75 14.10 17.52
N GLY A 148 -17.91 13.13 17.86
CA GLY A 148 -17.79 11.82 17.20
C GLY A 148 -16.76 11.85 16.08
N PRO A 149 -16.80 10.91 15.10
CA PRO A 149 -17.73 9.79 15.07
C PRO A 149 -17.43 8.74 16.16
N ALA A 150 -18.48 8.12 16.66
CA ALA A 150 -18.41 7.08 17.70
C ALA A 150 -19.20 5.83 17.28
N VAL A 151 -18.91 4.70 17.92
CA VAL A 151 -19.67 3.46 17.79
C VAL A 151 -20.08 2.96 19.16
N GLY A 152 -21.35 2.58 19.34
CA GLY A 152 -21.86 2.12 20.61
C GLY A 152 -23.15 1.32 20.47
N LYS A 153 -23.54 0.65 21.57
CA LYS A 153 -24.84 0.01 21.65
C LYS A 153 -25.96 1.07 21.69
N PRO A 154 -27.14 0.78 21.19
CA PRO A 154 -28.25 1.73 21.25
C PRO A 154 -28.46 2.35 22.64
N ALA A 155 -28.40 1.55 23.70
CA ALA A 155 -28.56 2.04 25.08
C ALA A 155 -27.51 3.08 25.48
N ASP A 156 -26.26 2.92 25.07
CA ASP A 156 -25.17 3.86 25.38
C ASP A 156 -25.37 5.19 24.61
N VAL A 157 -25.73 5.11 23.32
CA VAL A 157 -26.03 6.28 22.48
C VAL A 157 -27.26 7.04 23.00
N LEU A 158 -28.29 6.31 23.45
CA LEU A 158 -29.49 6.92 24.05
C LEU A 158 -29.17 7.58 25.40
N ALA A 159 -28.30 6.98 26.22
CA ALA A 159 -27.85 7.57 27.49
C ALA A 159 -27.10 8.90 27.28
N GLU A 160 -26.32 9.00 26.19
CA GLU A 160 -25.53 10.19 25.85
C GLU A 160 -26.39 11.32 25.25
N HIS A 161 -27.30 10.97 24.33
CA HIS A 161 -28.01 11.93 23.47
C HIS A 161 -29.53 11.98 23.70
N GLY A 162 -30.13 10.98 24.31
CA GLY A 162 -31.57 10.76 24.33
C GLY A 162 -32.39 11.89 24.98
N SER A 163 -31.85 12.55 26.00
CA SER A 163 -32.57 13.65 26.69
C SER A 163 -32.31 15.05 26.11
N LYS A 164 -31.52 15.14 25.05
CA LYS A 164 -31.16 16.42 24.43
C LYS A 164 -32.15 16.82 23.35
N PRO A 165 -32.68 18.07 23.36
CA PRO A 165 -33.52 18.59 22.27
C PRO A 165 -32.66 18.95 21.06
N ILE A 166 -32.28 17.94 20.28
CA ILE A 166 -31.39 18.08 19.10
C ILE A 166 -32.13 17.62 17.84
N ALA A 167 -31.74 18.19 16.69
CA ALA A 167 -32.14 17.67 15.39
C ALA A 167 -31.46 16.33 15.14
N VAL A 168 -32.21 15.33 14.66
CA VAL A 168 -31.70 13.97 14.46
C VAL A 168 -32.02 13.50 13.05
N ALA A 169 -30.99 13.04 12.38
CA ALA A 169 -31.09 12.34 11.09
C ALA A 169 -30.79 10.85 11.29
N LEU A 170 -31.69 10.01 10.86
CA LEU A 170 -31.65 8.56 11.00
C LEU A 170 -31.49 7.89 9.66
N THR A 171 -30.58 6.92 9.53
CA THR A 171 -30.66 5.97 8.43
C THR A 171 -31.90 5.10 8.59
N ALA A 172 -32.43 4.57 7.49
CA ALA A 172 -33.67 3.76 7.53
C ALA A 172 -33.54 2.50 8.42
N GLU A 173 -32.34 1.97 8.61
CA GLU A 173 -32.07 0.84 9.50
C GLU A 173 -32.26 1.23 10.97
N VAL A 174 -31.69 2.39 11.36
CA VAL A 174 -31.80 2.92 12.73
C VAL A 174 -33.24 3.37 13.01
N ALA A 175 -33.92 4.03 12.07
CA ALA A 175 -35.32 4.41 12.22
C ALA A 175 -36.20 3.20 12.57
N ARG A 176 -36.06 2.12 11.80
CA ARG A 176 -36.77 0.85 12.08
C ARG A 176 -36.36 0.18 13.41
N ALA A 177 -35.14 0.43 13.90
CA ALA A 177 -34.72 -0.06 15.20
C ALA A 177 -35.36 0.75 16.33
N ILE A 178 -35.46 2.08 16.20
CA ILE A 178 -36.08 2.99 17.16
C ILE A 178 -37.59 2.73 17.28
N GLU A 179 -38.29 2.41 16.19
CA GLU A 179 -39.69 2.04 16.22
C GLU A 179 -39.98 0.85 17.15
N LYS A 180 -39.00 -0.06 17.33
CA LYS A 180 -39.11 -1.26 18.14
C LYS A 180 -38.67 -1.06 19.59
N LEU A 181 -38.20 0.14 19.97
CA LEU A 181 -37.85 0.44 21.34
C LEU A 181 -39.09 0.53 22.21
N GLU A 182 -38.97 0.12 23.49
CA GLU A 182 -40.03 0.14 24.50
C GLU A 182 -39.53 0.78 25.79
N GLY A 183 -40.45 1.20 26.64
CA GLY A 183 -40.16 1.67 28.01
C GLY A 183 -39.22 2.90 28.04
N GLU A 184 -38.22 2.85 28.88
CA GLU A 184 -37.28 3.96 29.10
C GLU A 184 -36.47 4.33 27.87
N GLU A 185 -36.10 3.34 27.04
CA GLU A 185 -35.34 3.61 25.79
C GLU A 185 -36.17 4.40 24.81
N LYS A 186 -37.46 4.13 24.66
CA LYS A 186 -38.34 4.90 23.81
C LYS A 186 -38.59 6.32 24.34
N ALA A 187 -38.77 6.45 25.64
CA ALA A 187 -38.97 7.73 26.30
C ALA A 187 -37.73 8.65 26.13
N ALA A 188 -36.53 8.06 26.07
CA ALA A 188 -35.32 8.81 25.83
C ALA A 188 -35.29 9.53 24.47
N THR A 189 -36.02 9.01 23.46
CA THR A 189 -36.07 9.64 22.12
C THR A 189 -37.13 10.73 21.98
N GLU A 190 -37.96 10.96 22.97
CA GLU A 190 -39.08 11.96 22.91
C GLU A 190 -38.60 13.41 22.79
N ALA A 191 -37.36 13.69 23.24
CA ALA A 191 -36.74 15.01 23.12
C ALA A 191 -36.16 15.29 21.73
N TRP A 192 -36.03 14.27 20.89
CA TRP A 192 -35.45 14.38 19.56
C TRP A 192 -36.38 15.03 18.57
N ARG A 193 -35.86 15.93 17.74
CA ARG A 193 -36.52 16.41 16.56
C ARG A 193 -36.04 15.63 15.34
N ILE A 194 -36.71 14.52 15.02
CA ILE A 194 -36.37 13.72 13.83
C ILE A 194 -36.66 14.56 12.58
N ILE A 195 -35.62 14.84 11.78
CA ILE A 195 -35.72 15.62 10.54
C ILE A 195 -35.79 14.72 9.31
N THR A 196 -35.25 13.49 9.40
CA THR A 196 -35.41 12.45 8.38
C THR A 196 -35.19 11.05 8.98
N GLU A 197 -35.87 10.07 8.41
CA GLU A 197 -35.80 8.64 8.77
C GLU A 197 -35.11 7.79 7.69
N ASP A 198 -34.57 8.43 6.65
CA ASP A 198 -33.83 7.78 5.55
C ASP A 198 -32.69 8.68 5.11
N ALA A 199 -31.78 8.99 6.05
CA ALA A 199 -30.63 9.84 5.86
C ALA A 199 -29.52 9.11 5.12
N TYR A 200 -28.86 9.80 4.21
CA TYR A 200 -27.65 9.37 3.53
C TYR A 200 -26.87 10.62 3.06
N PRO A 201 -25.55 10.52 2.81
CA PRO A 201 -24.77 11.64 2.29
C PRO A 201 -25.15 11.89 0.82
N THR A 202 -25.68 13.09 0.51
CA THR A 202 -25.94 13.50 -0.87
C THR A 202 -24.64 13.97 -1.54
N PRO A 203 -24.59 14.07 -2.88
CA PRO A 203 -23.44 14.65 -3.58
C PRO A 203 -23.09 16.06 -3.10
N GLU A 204 -24.07 16.92 -2.87
CA GLU A 204 -23.86 18.26 -2.30
C GLU A 204 -23.33 18.21 -0.87
N GLY A 205 -23.87 17.31 -0.04
CA GLY A 205 -23.46 17.14 1.34
C GLY A 205 -21.99 16.68 1.45
N LEU A 206 -21.55 15.76 0.58
CA LEU A 206 -20.17 15.33 0.46
C LEU A 206 -19.27 16.50 0.04
N ALA A 207 -19.67 17.25 -0.98
CA ALA A 207 -18.92 18.39 -1.48
C ALA A 207 -18.81 19.51 -0.43
N LEU A 208 -19.87 19.81 0.32
CA LEU A 208 -19.87 20.80 1.40
C LEU A 208 -19.01 20.35 2.59
N ALA A 209 -19.09 19.09 3.00
CA ALA A 209 -18.26 18.56 4.07
C ALA A 209 -16.75 18.60 3.71
N GLY A 210 -16.41 18.48 2.42
CA GLY A 210 -15.06 18.61 1.89
C GLY A 210 -14.65 20.03 1.48
N ALA A 211 -15.53 21.01 1.58
CA ALA A 211 -15.33 22.32 0.96
C ALA A 211 -14.07 23.04 1.47
N ASP A 212 -13.82 23.02 2.76
CA ASP A 212 -12.60 23.64 3.34
C ASP A 212 -11.32 22.98 2.77
N GLN A 213 -11.34 21.65 2.50
CA GLN A 213 -10.22 20.93 1.92
C GLN A 213 -10.05 21.23 0.42
N LEU A 214 -11.15 21.38 -0.32
CA LEU A 214 -11.14 21.68 -1.75
C LEU A 214 -10.47 23.00 -2.05
N TRP A 215 -10.74 24.05 -1.27
CA TRP A 215 -10.23 25.41 -1.49
C TRP A 215 -8.87 25.66 -0.84
N TRP A 216 -8.40 24.78 0.00
CA TRP A 216 -7.00 24.73 0.38
C TRP A 216 -6.06 24.63 -0.83
N LEU A 217 -6.59 24.21 -1.97
CA LEU A 217 -5.84 24.10 -3.23
C LEU A 217 -5.48 25.44 -3.87
N GLU A 218 -6.25 26.50 -3.64
CA GLU A 218 -6.07 27.78 -4.35
C GLU A 218 -5.25 28.82 -3.60
N GLY A 219 -5.02 28.63 -2.32
CA GLY A 219 -4.58 29.76 -1.50
C GLY A 219 -3.60 29.42 -0.46
N GLU A 220 -2.81 28.67 -0.17
CA GLU A 220 -1.83 28.57 0.93
C GLU A 220 -1.34 27.11 1.15
N GLY A 221 -0.19 26.88 0.61
CA GLY A 221 0.89 26.06 1.09
C GLY A 221 0.62 24.65 1.55
N HIS A 222 0.57 23.61 0.79
CA HIS A 222 0.92 22.21 1.13
C HIS A 222 0.80 21.28 -0.08
N PHE A 223 1.65 21.52 -1.06
CA PHE A 223 1.63 20.79 -2.31
C PHE A 223 1.90 19.28 -2.12
N VAL A 224 2.75 18.90 -1.17
CA VAL A 224 3.09 17.49 -0.92
C VAL A 224 2.00 16.76 -0.15
N GLU A 225 1.36 17.41 0.81
CA GLU A 225 0.19 16.85 1.52
C GLU A 225 -1.00 16.60 0.59
N ARG A 226 -1.08 17.34 -0.53
CA ARG A 226 -2.22 17.33 -1.46
C ARG A 226 -2.23 16.14 -2.41
N LEU A 227 -1.06 15.72 -2.91
CA LEU A 227 -0.95 14.65 -3.90
C LEU A 227 -0.62 13.29 -3.30
N GLY A 228 -0.26 13.22 -2.03
CA GLY A 228 0.35 12.04 -1.45
C GLY A 228 -0.35 11.38 -0.27
N ARG A 229 -1.31 12.03 0.40
CA ARG A 229 -1.99 11.36 1.50
C ARG A 229 -2.95 10.31 0.97
N PRO A 230 -2.72 9.02 1.27
CA PRO A 230 -3.72 8.00 0.97
C PRO A 230 -5.01 8.33 1.72
N LEU A 231 -6.15 8.00 1.11
CA LEU A 231 -7.41 8.05 1.81
C LEU A 231 -7.36 7.12 3.02
N VAL A 232 -7.62 7.68 4.20
CA VAL A 232 -7.64 6.90 5.44
C VAL A 232 -9.08 6.53 5.79
N ALA A 233 -9.38 5.24 5.83
CA ALA A 233 -10.69 4.76 6.22
C ALA A 233 -10.90 4.93 7.73
N GLN A 234 -12.07 5.46 8.11
CA GLN A 234 -12.44 5.60 9.53
C GLN A 234 -12.95 4.26 10.06
N TYR A 235 -12.02 3.41 10.48
CA TYR A 235 -12.35 2.14 11.11
C TYR A 235 -12.55 2.34 12.63
N LEU A 236 -13.80 2.48 13.07
CA LEU A 236 -14.12 2.57 14.51
C LEU A 236 -14.09 1.22 15.22
N ARG A 237 -13.75 0.15 14.53
CA ARG A 237 -13.60 -1.21 15.07
C ARG A 237 -12.29 -1.84 14.65
N ARG A 238 -11.71 -2.63 15.57
CA ARG A 238 -10.57 -3.50 15.25
C ARG A 238 -11.01 -4.69 14.38
N PRO A 239 -10.10 -5.29 13.59
CA PRO A 239 -10.34 -6.55 12.90
C PRO A 239 -10.74 -7.65 13.89
N ASP A 240 -11.65 -8.55 13.48
CA ASP A 240 -12.09 -9.71 14.27
C ASP A 240 -11.05 -10.86 14.26
N ALA A 241 -9.78 -10.56 14.19
CA ALA A 241 -8.72 -11.55 14.19
C ALA A 241 -8.14 -11.69 15.60
N ALA A 242 -8.12 -12.93 16.12
CA ALA A 242 -7.46 -13.25 17.38
C ALA A 242 -6.10 -13.91 17.09
N GLU A 243 -5.07 -13.41 17.75
CA GLU A 243 -3.76 -14.05 17.68
C GLU A 243 -3.81 -15.49 18.23
N PRO A 244 -3.27 -16.48 17.51
CA PRO A 244 -3.22 -17.84 18.02
C PRO A 244 -2.28 -17.91 19.23
N LYS A 245 -2.70 -18.63 20.26
CA LYS A 245 -1.81 -18.90 21.41
C LYS A 245 -0.55 -19.63 20.92
N ARG A 246 0.61 -19.07 21.22
CA ARG A 246 1.90 -19.69 20.91
C ARG A 246 2.03 -21.01 21.67
N LYS A 247 2.38 -22.08 20.94
CA LYS A 247 2.85 -23.31 21.58
C LYS A 247 4.29 -23.14 21.99
N GLU A 248 4.62 -23.54 23.22
CA GLU A 248 6.02 -23.64 23.66
C GLU A 248 6.77 -24.63 22.77
N ARG A 249 8.00 -24.31 22.42
CA ARG A 249 8.87 -25.17 21.63
C ARG A 249 9.18 -26.43 22.43
N THR A 250 9.08 -27.56 21.78
CA THR A 250 9.35 -28.84 22.39
C THR A 250 10.83 -29.12 22.50
N ALA A 251 11.24 -29.66 23.66
CA ALA A 251 12.61 -30.10 23.87
C ALA A 251 13.01 -31.34 23.04
N ALA A 252 12.04 -32.00 22.39
CA ALA A 252 12.30 -33.17 21.55
C ALA A 252 12.80 -32.82 20.13
N VAL A 253 12.83 -31.54 19.77
CA VAL A 253 13.38 -31.06 18.50
C VAL A 253 14.57 -30.14 18.77
N ASN A 254 15.67 -30.36 18.09
CA ASN A 254 16.87 -29.54 18.16
C ASN A 254 16.79 -28.42 17.11
N PHE A 255 16.86 -27.19 17.56
CA PHE A 255 16.74 -25.97 16.75
C PHE A 255 18.09 -25.28 16.51
N ALA A 256 19.23 -25.92 16.72
CA ALA A 256 20.54 -25.27 16.60
C ALA A 256 20.76 -24.61 15.22
N ALA A 257 20.36 -25.29 14.15
CA ALA A 257 20.47 -24.75 12.79
C ALA A 257 19.43 -23.67 12.46
N ALA A 258 18.32 -23.63 13.21
CA ALA A 258 17.26 -22.63 13.02
C ALA A 258 17.36 -21.46 14.01
N ALA A 259 18.43 -21.34 14.77
CA ALA A 259 18.55 -20.37 15.87
C ALA A 259 18.38 -18.92 15.41
N GLU A 260 18.92 -18.55 14.25
CA GLU A 260 18.79 -17.21 13.67
C GLU A 260 17.35 -16.92 13.23
N ASP A 261 16.70 -17.88 12.56
CA ASP A 261 15.30 -17.73 12.10
C ASP A 261 14.33 -17.61 13.28
N VAL A 262 14.56 -18.43 14.29
CA VAL A 262 13.80 -18.42 15.52
C VAL A 262 13.97 -17.09 16.26
N ALA A 263 15.18 -16.57 16.35
CA ALA A 263 15.47 -15.28 17.00
C ALA A 263 14.90 -14.09 16.19
N ALA A 264 14.92 -14.14 14.87
CA ALA A 264 14.32 -13.13 14.01
C ALA A 264 12.79 -13.10 14.18
N PHE A 265 12.14 -14.25 14.20
CA PHE A 265 10.70 -14.35 14.44
C PHE A 265 10.31 -13.88 15.85
N ASP A 266 11.09 -14.25 16.87
CA ASP A 266 10.84 -13.84 18.27
C ASP A 266 10.98 -12.31 18.42
N ARG A 267 11.91 -11.67 17.71
CA ARG A 267 12.05 -10.20 17.67
C ARG A 267 10.84 -9.55 17.03
N LEU A 268 10.44 -9.99 15.84
CA LEU A 268 9.28 -9.46 15.13
C LEU A 268 7.99 -9.54 15.97
N GLU A 269 7.76 -10.67 16.65
CA GLU A 269 6.62 -10.79 17.56
C GLU A 269 6.72 -9.84 18.76
N ALA A 270 7.91 -9.64 19.31
CA ALA A 270 8.11 -8.74 20.45
C ALA A 270 7.89 -7.27 20.07
N GLU A 271 8.38 -6.85 18.91
CA GLU A 271 8.20 -5.51 18.36
C GLU A 271 6.72 -5.22 18.07
N GLN A 272 6.01 -6.16 17.45
CA GLN A 272 4.57 -6.01 17.18
C GLN A 272 3.74 -5.91 18.47
N ARG A 273 4.06 -6.68 19.51
CA ARG A 273 3.40 -6.57 20.81
C ARG A 273 3.70 -5.27 21.53
N ALA A 274 4.93 -4.78 21.41
CA ALA A 274 5.30 -3.49 21.98
C ALA A 274 4.53 -2.35 21.31
N ALA A 275 4.39 -2.38 19.99
CA ALA A 275 3.59 -1.42 19.22
C ALA A 275 2.10 -1.47 19.59
N GLU A 276 1.52 -2.67 19.77
CA GLU A 276 0.13 -2.82 20.21
C GLU A 276 -0.09 -2.31 21.64
N THR A 277 0.84 -2.60 22.54
CA THR A 277 0.76 -2.10 23.94
C THR A 277 0.89 -0.58 24.00
N ALA A 278 1.67 0.02 23.11
CA ALA A 278 1.75 1.47 22.95
C ALA A 278 0.43 2.04 22.40
N LEU A 279 -0.18 1.40 21.41
CA LEU A 279 -1.50 1.73 20.87
C LEU A 279 -2.62 1.60 21.93
N GLU A 280 -2.56 0.58 22.78
CA GLU A 280 -3.54 0.39 23.87
C GLU A 280 -3.41 1.45 24.96
N ARG A 281 -2.19 1.91 25.26
CA ARG A 281 -1.94 3.00 26.19
C ARG A 281 -2.34 4.36 25.63
N ALA A 282 -2.26 4.55 24.31
CA ALA A 282 -2.67 5.76 23.59
C ALA A 282 -4.19 5.81 23.29
N GLY A 283 -4.95 4.76 23.59
CA GLY A 283 -6.39 4.61 23.28
C GLY A 283 -7.36 5.53 24.02
N THR A 284 -6.86 6.64 24.59
CA THR A 284 -7.66 7.74 25.14
C THR A 284 -7.50 9.06 24.38
N GLU A 285 -6.74 9.11 23.28
CA GLU A 285 -6.58 10.29 22.42
C GLU A 285 -6.92 10.00 20.94
N PRO A 286 -7.35 11.00 20.16
CA PRO A 286 -7.86 10.76 18.80
C PRO A 286 -6.77 10.26 17.85
N ALA A 287 -7.16 9.37 16.93
CA ALA A 287 -6.35 8.52 16.07
C ALA A 287 -5.27 9.17 15.16
N GLY A 288 -5.04 10.49 15.26
CA GLY A 288 -3.98 11.19 14.51
C GLY A 288 -2.59 11.16 15.17
N ALA A 289 -2.52 10.91 16.50
CA ALA A 289 -1.25 10.98 17.23
C ALA A 289 -0.50 9.64 17.37
N VAL A 290 -1.12 8.53 17.01
CA VAL A 290 -0.65 7.17 17.36
C VAL A 290 0.34 6.59 16.36
N ALA A 291 0.26 7.00 15.10
CA ALA A 291 1.19 6.53 14.06
C ALA A 291 2.61 7.13 14.22
N GLU A 292 2.71 8.34 14.82
CA GLU A 292 4.00 9.00 15.05
C GLU A 292 4.75 8.43 16.26
N SER A 293 4.04 7.95 17.29
CA SER A 293 4.71 7.41 18.49
C SER A 293 5.32 6.01 18.27
N ALA A 294 4.73 5.20 17.43
CA ALA A 294 5.23 3.84 17.12
C ALA A 294 6.55 3.88 16.32
N ASN A 295 6.69 4.84 15.38
CA ASN A 295 7.93 5.02 14.62
C ASN A 295 9.06 5.63 15.47
N ALA A 296 8.74 6.42 16.50
CA ALA A 296 9.74 7.00 17.41
C ALA A 296 10.33 5.97 18.40
N GLU A 297 9.56 4.93 18.75
CA GLU A 297 10.07 3.84 19.62
C GLU A 297 10.89 2.80 18.84
N ALA A 298 10.55 2.52 17.56
CA ALA A 298 11.37 1.66 16.69
C ALA A 298 12.75 2.27 16.42
N ALA A 299 12.82 3.59 16.19
CA ALA A 299 14.10 4.30 16.01
C ALA A 299 14.97 4.32 17.30
N LYS A 300 14.36 4.19 18.49
CA LYS A 300 15.11 4.10 19.75
C LYS A 300 15.68 2.68 20.00
N ALA A 301 15.04 1.65 19.46
CA ALA A 301 15.54 0.27 19.57
C ALA A 301 16.78 0.05 18.68
N GLU A 302 16.80 0.59 17.47
CA GLU A 302 17.98 0.53 16.60
C GLU A 302 19.19 1.29 17.14
N ALA A 303 18.98 2.40 17.91
CA ALA A 303 20.08 3.15 18.51
C ALA A 303 20.71 2.44 19.75
N ALA A 304 19.99 1.55 20.40
CA ALA A 304 20.49 0.79 21.55
C ALA A 304 21.40 -0.38 21.16
N ASP A 305 21.22 -0.97 19.97
CA ASP A 305 22.05 -2.07 19.49
C ASP A 305 23.40 -1.62 18.89
N ALA A 306 23.56 -0.32 18.58
CA ALA A 306 24.84 0.22 18.10
C ALA A 306 25.87 0.49 19.23
N GLU A 307 25.45 0.56 20.49
CA GLU A 307 26.33 0.85 21.62
C GLU A 307 26.95 -0.39 22.29
N THR A 308 26.55 -1.61 21.93
CA THR A 308 27.05 -2.83 22.56
C THR A 308 28.18 -3.54 21.80
N ALA A 309 28.61 -3.01 20.65
CA ALA A 309 29.63 -3.66 19.81
C ALA A 309 31.06 -3.15 20.01
N ASP A 310 31.37 -2.20 20.89
CA ASP A 310 32.70 -1.62 21.02
C ASP A 310 33.26 -1.57 22.47
N ALA A 311 33.20 -2.66 23.18
CA ALA A 311 33.84 -2.78 24.51
C ALA A 311 34.56 -4.08 24.71
N THR A 312 35.58 -4.32 23.88
CA THR A 312 36.74 -5.18 24.25
C THR A 312 37.97 -4.73 23.48
N THR A 313 38.79 -3.90 24.09
CA THR A 313 40.25 -3.97 24.18
C THR A 313 40.81 -2.68 24.74
N GLU A 314 41.59 -2.89 25.74
CA GLU A 314 42.73 -2.16 26.28
C GLU A 314 42.57 -1.63 27.69
N SER A 315 43.04 -2.49 28.61
CA SER A 315 43.56 -2.10 29.91
C SER A 315 45.04 -1.68 29.74
N ALA A 316 45.42 -0.55 30.23
CA ALA A 316 46.63 -0.27 31.02
C ALA A 316 47.03 1.21 30.98
N ASN A 317 47.00 1.82 32.05
CA ASN A 317 48.06 2.52 32.75
C ASN A 317 47.57 3.68 33.62
N ALA A 318 47.97 3.56 34.80
CA ALA A 318 47.70 4.30 36.02
C ALA A 318 48.46 5.64 36.14
N GLU A 319 47.91 6.42 37.05
CA GLU A 319 48.60 7.22 38.09
C GLU A 319 48.65 8.76 37.95
N ARG A 320 48.06 9.35 39.00
CA ARG A 320 48.37 10.61 39.70
C ARG A 320 47.86 11.94 39.07
N ALA A 321 47.25 12.86 39.76
CA ALA A 321 47.26 13.21 41.16
C ALA A 321 46.15 14.18 41.54
N ASN A 322 45.81 14.20 42.84
CA ASN A 322 44.95 15.07 43.61
C ASN A 322 44.97 16.56 43.30
N ALA A 323 43.80 17.20 43.35
CA ALA A 323 43.50 18.41 44.11
C ALA A 323 42.00 18.73 44.12
N GLU A 324 41.34 18.69 45.26
CA GLU A 324 40.11 19.39 45.60
C GLU A 324 40.47 20.74 46.25
N PRO A 325 39.56 21.66 46.55
CA PRO A 325 38.16 21.88 46.21
C PRO A 325 37.77 23.31 45.81
N GLU A 326 36.61 23.59 45.33
CA GLU A 326 35.70 24.62 45.87
C GLU A 326 34.37 24.67 45.10
N THR A 327 33.35 24.84 45.88
CA THR A 327 31.92 24.86 45.60
C THR A 327 31.50 25.92 44.60
N ALA A 328 30.76 25.50 43.54
CA ALA A 328 29.80 26.34 42.87
C ALA A 328 28.53 25.53 42.60
N GLU A 329 27.38 26.06 42.96
CA GLU A 329 26.05 25.49 42.79
C GLU A 329 25.82 25.03 41.35
N SER A 330 25.65 23.76 41.16
CA SER A 330 25.24 23.20 39.88
C SER A 330 23.73 23.40 39.70
N ALA A 331 23.38 24.19 38.73
CA ALA A 331 22.06 24.15 38.14
C ALA A 331 21.83 22.78 37.57
N VAL A 332 20.86 22.07 38.10
CA VAL A 332 20.41 20.76 37.60
C VAL A 332 19.79 21.02 36.22
N GLU A 333 20.44 20.54 35.14
CA GLU A 333 19.79 20.40 33.85
C GLU A 333 18.63 19.40 33.99
N PRO A 334 17.41 19.75 33.53
CA PRO A 334 16.34 18.79 33.49
C PRO A 334 16.61 17.74 32.40
N ALA A 335 16.97 16.56 32.79
CA ALA A 335 16.98 15.39 31.94
C ALA A 335 15.54 15.09 31.50
N ASN A 336 15.29 15.02 30.15
CA ASN A 336 14.04 14.83 29.40
C ASN A 336 13.26 16.13 29.04
N ALA A 337 13.89 17.01 28.28
CA ALA A 337 13.14 17.99 27.50
C ALA A 337 12.61 17.26 26.23
N GLU A 338 11.29 17.23 26.06
CA GLU A 338 10.63 16.67 24.88
C GLU A 338 11.15 17.33 23.59
N LEU A 339 11.74 16.54 22.69
CA LEU A 339 12.28 16.98 21.42
C LEU A 339 11.34 16.56 20.31
N THR A 340 10.86 17.50 19.50
CA THR A 340 9.99 17.20 18.35
C THR A 340 10.47 17.91 17.09
N VAL A 341 10.30 17.27 15.93
CA VAL A 341 10.44 17.89 14.61
C VAL A 341 9.13 17.75 13.86
N GLU A 342 8.52 18.86 13.53
CA GLU A 342 7.18 18.90 12.94
C GLU A 342 7.12 19.76 11.67
N LEU A 343 6.10 19.51 10.85
CA LEU A 343 5.77 20.37 9.73
C LEU A 343 5.30 21.73 10.24
N LEU A 344 5.92 22.80 9.77
CA LEU A 344 5.55 24.17 10.07
C LEU A 344 4.80 24.80 8.91
N THR A 345 3.57 25.21 9.16
CA THR A 345 2.68 25.81 8.17
C THR A 345 2.14 27.12 8.71
N LEU A 346 1.66 28.01 7.86
CA LEU A 346 1.19 29.32 8.29
C LEU A 346 0.02 29.25 9.31
N ASP A 347 -0.84 28.26 9.19
CA ASP A 347 -1.95 27.98 10.10
C ASP A 347 -1.53 27.34 11.44
N ARG A 348 -0.38 26.67 11.46
CA ARG A 348 0.20 26.03 12.66
C ARG A 348 1.24 26.92 13.34
N ALA A 349 1.91 27.78 12.58
CA ALA A 349 2.87 28.72 13.12
C ALA A 349 2.17 29.80 13.96
N SER A 350 2.44 29.83 15.25
CA SER A 350 2.01 30.96 16.10
C SER A 350 2.81 32.22 15.76
N LEU A 351 2.31 33.37 16.17
CA LEU A 351 3.09 34.61 16.05
C LEU A 351 4.44 34.50 16.77
N ALA A 352 4.46 33.84 17.94
CA ALA A 352 5.68 33.59 18.69
C ALA A 352 6.69 32.70 17.94
N ASP A 353 6.24 31.75 17.14
CA ASP A 353 7.11 30.95 16.29
C ASP A 353 7.78 31.80 15.21
N LEU A 354 7.01 32.66 14.54
CA LEU A 354 7.54 33.55 13.50
C LEU A 354 8.52 34.58 14.10
N GLU A 355 8.22 35.09 15.28
CA GLU A 355 9.13 35.98 16.03
C GLU A 355 10.44 35.26 16.40
N GLU A 356 10.34 33.98 16.81
CA GLU A 356 11.49 33.15 17.16
C GLU A 356 12.33 32.77 15.93
N MET A 357 11.69 32.45 14.81
CA MET A 357 12.40 32.21 13.54
C MET A 357 13.19 33.46 13.12
N ALA A 358 12.54 34.63 13.15
CA ALA A 358 13.22 35.88 12.79
C ALA A 358 14.34 36.25 13.80
N ARG A 359 14.20 35.88 15.09
CA ARG A 359 15.25 36.07 16.10
C ARG A 359 16.45 35.16 15.79
N ILE A 360 16.23 33.88 15.53
CA ILE A 360 17.30 32.92 15.16
C ILE A 360 18.01 33.37 13.87
N GLU A 361 17.25 33.83 12.89
CA GLU A 361 17.78 34.34 11.63
C GLU A 361 18.68 35.56 11.83
N GLN A 362 18.21 36.53 12.64
CA GLN A 362 18.96 37.74 12.97
C GLN A 362 20.25 37.43 13.76
N GLU A 363 20.22 36.42 14.61
CA GLU A 363 21.39 35.99 15.38
C GLU A 363 22.43 35.27 14.52
N LEU A 364 22.01 34.39 13.59
CA LEU A 364 22.91 33.59 12.78
C LEU A 364 23.39 34.29 11.52
N PHE A 365 22.56 35.11 10.90
CA PHE A 365 22.79 35.69 9.57
C PHE A 365 22.78 37.22 9.57
N SER A 366 23.11 37.84 10.68
CA SER A 366 23.10 39.31 10.86
C SER A 366 23.88 40.11 9.81
N GLU A 367 24.91 39.49 9.20
CA GLU A 367 25.74 40.08 8.12
C GLU A 367 25.23 39.77 6.71
N GLU A 368 24.11 39.05 6.56
CA GLU A 368 23.65 38.45 5.29
C GLU A 368 22.21 38.83 4.93
N SER A 369 21.72 39.97 5.38
CA SER A 369 20.32 40.39 5.19
C SER A 369 19.31 39.34 5.71
N PRO A 370 19.27 39.11 7.02
CA PRO A 370 18.41 38.10 7.65
C PRO A 370 16.94 38.35 7.33
N TRP A 371 16.18 37.25 7.19
CA TRP A 371 14.77 37.32 6.86
C TRP A 371 13.94 37.91 7.98
N SER A 372 13.02 38.79 7.62
CA SER A 372 12.07 39.40 8.54
C SER A 372 10.92 38.44 8.86
N LEU A 373 10.16 38.78 9.91
CA LEU A 373 8.91 38.08 10.24
C LEU A 373 7.93 38.05 9.07
N GLU A 374 7.83 39.16 8.28
CA GLU A 374 6.99 39.20 7.10
C GLU A 374 7.52 38.30 5.98
N ALA A 375 8.84 38.18 5.84
CA ALA A 375 9.45 37.26 4.85
C ALA A 375 9.11 35.79 5.20
N PHE A 376 9.27 35.38 6.46
CA PHE A 376 8.86 34.04 6.89
C PHE A 376 7.37 33.77 6.71
N ARG A 377 6.55 34.79 6.98
CA ARG A 377 5.11 34.66 6.74
C ARG A 377 4.78 34.46 5.28
N ALA A 378 5.46 35.18 4.37
CA ALA A 378 5.33 35.01 2.93
C ALA A 378 5.82 33.64 2.45
N GLU A 379 6.94 33.15 3.00
CA GLU A 379 7.49 31.83 2.71
C GLU A 379 6.55 30.69 3.14
N LEU A 380 6.02 30.76 4.35
CA LEU A 380 5.06 29.79 4.87
C LEU A 380 3.70 29.87 4.16
N ALA A 381 3.36 31.01 3.57
CA ALA A 381 2.17 31.18 2.74
C ALA A 381 2.34 30.63 1.31
N ASN A 382 3.58 30.41 0.86
CA ASN A 382 3.84 29.89 -0.49
C ASN A 382 3.54 28.37 -0.53
N PRO A 383 2.58 27.93 -1.36
CA PRO A 383 2.16 26.53 -1.42
C PRO A 383 3.25 25.57 -1.95
N ARG A 384 4.31 26.10 -2.51
CA ARG A 384 5.41 25.30 -3.07
C ARG A 384 6.58 25.14 -2.12
N ASN A 385 6.48 25.76 -0.93
CA ASN A 385 7.48 25.68 0.10
C ASN A 385 7.10 24.68 1.19
N TYR A 386 8.09 23.97 1.68
CA TYR A 386 7.95 22.98 2.74
C TYR A 386 8.89 23.37 3.88
N TYR A 387 8.34 23.71 5.03
CA TYR A 387 9.08 24.12 6.21
C TYR A 387 8.88 23.14 7.35
N VAL A 388 9.92 22.92 8.13
CA VAL A 388 9.91 22.08 9.32
C VAL A 388 10.47 22.87 10.52
N ALA A 389 9.92 22.63 11.70
CA ALA A 389 10.35 23.24 12.95
C ALA A 389 10.85 22.17 13.92
N LEU A 390 11.96 22.45 14.58
CA LEU A 390 12.48 21.68 15.69
C LEU A 390 12.10 22.38 16.99
N ARG A 391 11.44 21.65 17.90
CA ARG A 391 11.07 22.15 19.23
C ARG A 391 11.78 21.36 20.31
N VAL A 392 12.22 22.10 21.33
CA VAL A 392 12.79 21.54 22.56
C VAL A 392 11.94 22.06 23.72
N ALA A 393 11.36 21.17 24.49
CA ALA A 393 10.39 21.53 25.56
C ALA A 393 9.23 22.39 25.03
N GLY A 394 8.73 22.14 23.83
CA GLY A 394 7.63 22.87 23.21
C GLY A 394 8.00 24.22 22.60
N GLN A 395 9.24 24.69 22.73
CA GLN A 395 9.70 25.96 22.18
C GLN A 395 10.46 25.75 20.87
N LEU A 396 10.19 26.55 19.84
CA LEU A 396 10.91 26.52 18.58
C LEU A 396 12.39 26.83 18.79
N GLN A 397 13.27 25.97 18.36
CA GLN A 397 14.71 26.09 18.54
C GLN A 397 15.50 25.89 17.21
N GLY A 398 14.79 25.62 16.15
CA GLY A 398 15.36 25.54 14.82
C GLY A 398 14.30 25.32 13.76
N TYR A 399 14.67 25.54 12.51
CA TYR A 399 13.78 25.35 11.37
C TYR A 399 14.58 25.08 10.11
N ALA A 400 13.92 24.51 9.11
CA ALA A 400 14.47 24.37 7.77
C ALA A 400 13.37 24.54 6.72
N GLY A 401 13.74 25.04 5.54
CA GLY A 401 12.82 25.28 4.44
C GLY A 401 13.37 24.84 3.10
N ILE A 402 12.54 24.20 2.29
CA ILE A 402 12.81 23.78 0.92
C ILE A 402 11.66 24.19 0.01
N ALA A 403 11.95 24.64 -1.19
CA ALA A 403 10.98 25.02 -2.21
C ALA A 403 10.98 24.04 -3.37
N LEU A 404 9.80 23.75 -3.94
CA LEU A 404 9.66 23.03 -5.18
C LEU A 404 9.63 24.02 -6.35
N ASN A 405 10.68 24.06 -7.15
CA ASN A 405 10.79 24.80 -8.38
C ASN A 405 10.45 23.89 -9.57
N GLY A 406 9.97 24.42 -10.69
CA GLY A 406 9.59 23.61 -11.84
C GLY A 406 8.21 22.90 -11.71
N PRO A 407 7.70 22.27 -12.76
CA PRO A 407 6.46 21.53 -12.74
C PRO A 407 6.64 20.18 -12.00
N THR A 408 5.57 19.62 -11.46
CA THR A 408 5.61 18.32 -10.76
C THR A 408 6.07 17.15 -11.64
N ALA A 409 5.94 17.28 -12.95
CA ALA A 409 6.42 16.28 -13.90
C ALA A 409 7.96 16.31 -14.08
N ASP A 410 8.60 17.44 -13.75
CA ASP A 410 10.05 17.63 -13.75
C ASP A 410 10.44 18.49 -12.55
N PRO A 411 10.37 17.92 -11.33
CA PRO A 411 10.55 18.65 -10.08
C PRO A 411 12.02 19.02 -9.90
N GLU A 412 12.27 20.24 -9.47
CA GLU A 412 13.54 20.74 -8.97
C GLU A 412 13.32 21.33 -7.58
N TRP A 413 14.19 21.00 -6.64
CA TRP A 413 14.08 21.48 -5.28
C TRP A 413 15.23 22.43 -4.94
N GLU A 414 14.92 23.43 -4.10
CA GLU A 414 15.91 24.38 -3.62
C GLU A 414 15.77 24.53 -2.11
N ILE A 415 16.84 24.25 -1.36
CA ILE A 415 16.88 24.52 0.08
C ILE A 415 17.09 25.98 0.28
N HIS A 416 16.14 26.66 0.93
CA HIS A 416 16.18 28.09 1.21
C HIS A 416 16.97 28.40 2.48
N THR A 417 16.76 27.63 3.55
CA THR A 417 17.39 27.86 4.85
C THR A 417 17.42 26.62 5.71
N VAL A 418 18.44 26.50 6.55
CA VAL A 418 18.53 25.52 7.65
C VAL A 418 19.17 26.23 8.83
N ALA A 419 18.45 26.43 9.91
CA ALA A 419 18.86 27.19 11.07
C ALA A 419 18.56 26.49 12.39
N LEU A 420 19.51 26.56 13.31
CA LEU A 420 19.36 26.13 14.71
C LEU A 420 19.86 27.21 15.63
N SER A 421 19.15 27.46 16.73
CA SER A 421 19.65 28.33 17.77
C SER A 421 21.03 27.88 18.21
N PRO A 422 21.94 28.84 18.59
CA PRO A 422 23.32 28.52 18.95
C PRO A 422 23.44 27.41 20.00
N GLU A 423 22.52 27.40 20.98
CA GLU A 423 22.51 26.44 22.09
C GLU A 423 22.20 25.01 21.63
N GLN A 424 21.59 24.86 20.47
CA GLN A 424 21.19 23.55 19.92
C GLN A 424 22.14 23.04 18.82
N GLN A 425 23.12 23.85 18.42
CA GLN A 425 24.12 23.43 17.45
C GLN A 425 25.08 22.38 18.05
N GLY A 426 25.64 21.53 17.18
CA GLY A 426 26.57 20.48 17.58
C GLY A 426 25.95 19.24 18.25
N LYS A 427 24.61 19.22 18.44
CA LYS A 427 23.88 18.09 19.06
C LYS A 427 23.29 17.11 18.03
N GLY A 428 23.60 17.25 16.76
CA GLY A 428 23.05 16.42 15.70
C GLY A 428 21.64 16.81 15.20
N TYR A 429 21.02 17.82 15.77
CA TYR A 429 19.63 18.22 15.47
C TYR A 429 19.42 18.75 14.05
N SER A 430 20.47 19.24 13.38
CA SER A 430 20.41 19.58 11.95
C SER A 430 20.11 18.39 11.07
N ARG A 431 20.52 17.17 11.48
CA ARG A 431 20.16 15.94 10.75
C ARG A 431 18.68 15.63 10.85
N LEU A 432 18.10 15.77 12.04
CA LEU A 432 16.67 15.56 12.23
C LEU A 432 15.82 16.53 11.39
N LEU A 433 16.26 17.79 11.28
CA LEU A 433 15.63 18.77 10.38
C LEU A 433 15.76 18.36 8.91
N MET A 434 16.96 17.95 8.49
CA MET A 434 17.19 17.50 7.11
C MET A 434 16.42 16.23 6.75
N ASP A 435 16.37 15.24 7.63
CA ASP A 435 15.63 14.01 7.43
C ASP A 435 14.14 14.32 7.21
N LYS A 436 13.55 15.15 8.06
CA LYS A 436 12.16 15.60 7.93
C LYS A 436 11.94 16.49 6.70
N LEU A 437 12.89 17.36 6.38
CA LEU A 437 12.85 18.23 5.20
C LEU A 437 12.83 17.43 3.89
N PHE A 438 13.42 16.24 3.88
CA PHE A 438 13.54 15.39 2.69
C PHE A 438 12.38 14.38 2.50
N GLU A 439 11.44 14.30 3.43
CA GLU A 439 10.25 13.46 3.25
C GLU A 439 9.52 13.73 1.92
N PRO A 440 9.31 15.00 1.49
CA PRO A 440 8.69 15.28 0.20
C PRO A 440 9.45 14.69 -1.00
N LEU A 441 10.78 14.67 -0.93
CA LEU A 441 11.62 14.16 -2.02
C LEU A 441 11.49 12.65 -2.20
N GLN A 442 11.18 11.92 -1.13
CA GLN A 442 10.92 10.47 -1.20
C GLN A 442 9.68 10.16 -2.04
N VAL A 443 8.71 11.07 -2.04
CA VAL A 443 7.45 10.94 -2.77
C VAL A 443 7.57 11.47 -4.20
N ILE A 444 8.07 12.71 -4.37
CA ILE A 444 8.08 13.43 -5.64
C ILE A 444 9.33 13.11 -6.46
N GLY A 445 10.47 12.88 -5.81
CA GLY A 445 11.77 12.79 -6.47
C GLY A 445 12.31 14.17 -6.91
N GLY A 446 13.35 14.17 -7.72
CA GLY A 446 13.94 15.36 -8.31
C GLY A 446 15.25 15.78 -7.67
N PRO A 447 16.10 16.52 -8.44
CA PRO A 447 17.37 17.05 -7.95
C PRO A 447 17.14 18.19 -6.94
N VAL A 448 18.13 18.37 -6.06
CA VAL A 448 18.11 19.42 -5.03
C VAL A 448 19.30 20.35 -5.19
N TYR A 449 19.03 21.65 -5.12
CA TYR A 449 20.01 22.71 -5.19
C TYR A 449 20.06 23.49 -3.87
N LEU A 450 21.19 24.07 -3.55
CA LEU A 450 21.33 25.03 -2.47
C LEU A 450 22.53 25.95 -2.69
N GLU A 451 22.51 27.11 -2.03
CA GLU A 451 23.64 27.99 -1.81
C GLU A 451 24.03 27.98 -0.34
N VAL A 452 25.34 27.84 -0.10
CA VAL A 452 25.91 27.92 1.25
C VAL A 452 27.10 28.85 1.28
N ARG A 453 27.24 29.67 2.33
CA ARG A 453 28.37 30.60 2.48
C ARG A 453 29.70 29.88 2.39
N ASP A 454 30.58 30.37 1.54
CA ASP A 454 31.96 29.85 1.44
C ASP A 454 32.70 30.04 2.78
N GLY A 455 33.24 28.91 3.27
CA GLY A 455 33.86 28.88 4.61
C GLY A 455 32.95 28.34 5.73
N ASN A 456 31.66 28.09 5.49
CA ASN A 456 30.79 27.40 6.44
C ASN A 456 30.99 25.90 6.38
N ALA A 457 32.15 25.43 6.86
CA ALA A 457 32.54 24.03 6.80
C ALA A 457 31.54 23.07 7.52
N PRO A 458 30.91 23.43 8.65
CA PRO A 458 29.89 22.57 9.28
C PRO A 458 28.68 22.33 8.39
N ALA A 459 28.16 23.38 7.72
CA ALA A 459 27.01 23.25 6.83
C ALA A 459 27.38 22.49 5.55
N VAL A 460 28.54 22.77 4.96
CA VAL A 460 29.03 22.01 3.78
C VAL A 460 29.14 20.53 4.12
N GLY A 461 29.76 20.16 5.27
CA GLY A 461 29.88 18.77 5.70
C GLY A 461 28.52 18.09 5.98
N LEU A 462 27.54 18.85 6.51
CA LEU A 462 26.17 18.35 6.64
C LEU A 462 25.60 18.00 5.26
N TYR A 463 25.62 18.92 4.30
CA TYR A 463 25.05 18.71 2.97
C TYR A 463 25.79 17.59 2.19
N GLU A 464 27.12 17.52 2.28
CA GLU A 464 27.89 16.41 1.71
C GLU A 464 27.44 15.06 2.24
N SER A 465 27.11 14.97 3.56
CA SER A 465 26.60 13.74 4.17
C SER A 465 25.20 13.32 3.66
N TYR A 466 24.48 14.24 3.00
CA TYR A 466 23.19 14.00 2.32
C TYR A 466 23.34 13.86 0.80
N GLY A 467 24.56 13.67 0.29
CA GLY A 467 24.81 13.42 -1.13
C GLY A 467 24.95 14.66 -2.01
N PHE A 468 25.08 15.86 -1.42
CA PHE A 468 25.37 17.07 -2.20
C PHE A 468 26.85 17.14 -2.59
N ALA A 469 27.11 17.65 -3.79
CA ALA A 469 28.44 17.97 -4.25
C ALA A 469 28.53 19.46 -4.63
N VAL A 470 29.67 20.09 -4.38
CA VAL A 470 29.92 21.47 -4.81
C VAL A 470 30.02 21.49 -6.32
N THR A 471 29.18 22.28 -6.97
CA THR A 471 29.13 22.45 -8.45
C THR A 471 29.66 23.78 -8.93
N GLY A 472 29.75 24.78 -8.06
CA GLY A 472 30.22 26.10 -8.46
C GLY A 472 30.40 27.06 -7.28
N ARG A 473 30.72 28.31 -7.63
CA ARG A 473 30.86 29.41 -6.66
C ARG A 473 30.27 30.68 -7.25
N ARG A 474 29.42 31.38 -6.49
CA ARG A 474 28.86 32.70 -6.83
C ARG A 474 29.60 33.77 -6.03
N LYS A 475 30.33 34.63 -6.72
CA LYS A 475 31.12 35.70 -6.06
C LYS A 475 30.22 36.83 -5.57
N GLY A 476 30.48 37.28 -4.33
CA GLY A 476 29.76 38.38 -3.71
C GLY A 476 28.25 38.13 -3.57
N TYR A 477 27.83 36.91 -3.38
CA TYR A 477 26.43 36.52 -3.33
C TYR A 477 25.69 37.07 -2.12
N TYR A 478 26.31 36.97 -0.93
CA TYR A 478 25.72 37.46 0.30
C TYR A 478 25.94 38.94 0.49
N GLN A 479 24.86 39.71 0.71
CA GLN A 479 24.91 41.16 0.92
C GLN A 479 24.43 41.48 2.35
N PRO A 480 24.99 42.46 3.02
CA PRO A 480 26.04 43.42 2.59
C PRO A 480 27.48 42.90 2.78
N SER A 481 27.69 41.68 3.30
CA SER A 481 29.03 41.15 3.61
C SER A 481 29.95 41.03 2.38
N GLY A 482 29.38 40.85 1.20
CA GLY A 482 30.10 40.54 -0.01
C GLY A 482 30.71 39.11 -0.05
N ALA A 483 30.29 38.25 0.85
CA ALA A 483 30.81 36.87 0.90
C ALA A 483 30.36 36.06 -0.32
N ASP A 484 31.22 35.15 -0.76
CA ASP A 484 30.92 34.20 -1.83
C ASP A 484 30.00 33.09 -1.32
N ALA A 485 29.14 32.53 -2.20
CA ALA A 485 28.41 31.31 -1.98
C ALA A 485 28.99 30.15 -2.75
N LEU A 486 29.05 28.99 -2.15
CA LEU A 486 29.21 27.73 -2.86
C LEU A 486 27.81 27.26 -3.32
N THR A 487 27.67 26.93 -4.58
CA THR A 487 26.49 26.26 -5.11
C THR A 487 26.68 24.75 -4.96
N MET A 488 25.72 24.05 -4.36
CA MET A 488 25.76 22.60 -4.18
C MET A 488 24.56 21.96 -4.83
N PHE A 489 24.78 20.76 -5.34
CA PHE A 489 23.80 19.98 -6.09
C PHE A 489 23.77 18.54 -5.57
N ARG A 490 22.56 18.03 -5.36
CA ARG A 490 22.28 16.61 -5.10
C ARG A 490 21.47 16.05 -6.27
N PRO A 491 22.00 15.07 -7.02
CA PRO A 491 21.24 14.43 -8.09
C PRO A 491 20.01 13.69 -7.53
N ASP A 492 19.00 13.52 -8.36
CA ASP A 492 17.93 12.58 -8.06
C ASP A 492 18.54 11.17 -8.02
N GLU A 493 18.57 10.51 -6.88
CA GLU A 493 19.11 9.16 -6.70
C GLU A 493 18.39 8.12 -7.57
N LYS A 494 17.23 8.48 -8.11
CA LYS A 494 16.42 7.66 -9.01
C LYS A 494 16.70 7.93 -10.50
N ARG A 495 17.56 8.91 -10.85
CA ARG A 495 18.03 9.16 -12.22
C ARG A 495 19.52 8.80 -12.32
N PRO A 496 19.96 7.90 -13.24
CA PRO A 496 21.39 7.69 -13.49
C PRO A 496 22.04 8.98 -13.99
N SER A 497 23.13 9.38 -13.34
CA SER A 497 23.85 10.62 -13.63
C SER A 497 24.33 10.67 -15.08
N GLN A 498 23.83 11.63 -15.84
CA GLN A 498 24.58 12.18 -16.96
C GLN A 498 25.57 13.23 -16.40
N ALA A 499 26.67 12.77 -15.84
CA ALA A 499 27.78 13.63 -15.44
C ALA A 499 28.99 13.31 -16.30
N GLY A 500 29.39 14.26 -17.09
CA GLY A 500 30.71 14.32 -17.65
C GLY A 500 30.78 14.73 -19.12
N GLU A 501 30.66 16.01 -19.40
CA GLU A 501 31.58 16.63 -20.36
C GLU A 501 31.53 18.16 -20.16
N GLY A 502 32.70 18.73 -19.89
CA GLY A 502 32.87 20.13 -19.58
C GLY A 502 32.56 21.04 -20.76
N VAL A 503 31.88 22.12 -20.45
CA VAL A 503 31.70 23.25 -21.38
C VAL A 503 33.03 23.99 -21.46
N GLN A 504 33.70 23.92 -22.62
CA GLN A 504 34.66 24.93 -23.07
C GLN A 504 33.97 25.84 -24.08
N ASP A 505 33.99 27.13 -23.79
CA ASP A 505 33.63 28.19 -24.74
C ASP A 505 34.42 28.08 -26.05
N GLY A 506 33.71 28.08 -27.16
CA GLY A 506 34.33 28.18 -28.47
C GLY A 506 33.28 28.27 -29.58
N ALA A 507 32.86 29.48 -29.89
CA ALA A 507 32.06 29.74 -31.09
C ALA A 507 32.89 29.47 -32.31
N GLU A 508 32.50 28.52 -33.15
CA GLU A 508 32.71 28.58 -34.61
C GLU A 508 31.91 27.44 -35.28
N GLY A 509 31.23 27.80 -36.38
CA GLY A 509 30.26 26.95 -37.06
C GLY A 509 30.88 25.68 -37.64
N ILE A 510 30.14 24.61 -37.54
CA ILE A 510 30.35 23.40 -38.32
C ILE A 510 29.03 22.99 -38.96
N ALA A 511 29.15 22.77 -40.26
CA ALA A 511 28.14 22.35 -41.19
C ALA A 511 27.38 21.07 -40.74
N GLU A 512 26.13 21.02 -41.15
CA GLU A 512 25.33 19.79 -41.20
C GLU A 512 26.16 18.64 -41.80
N GLN A 513 26.47 17.66 -40.97
CA GLN A 513 26.81 16.31 -41.41
C GLN A 513 25.76 15.35 -40.93
N ASP A 514 25.21 14.62 -41.86
CA ASP A 514 24.21 13.57 -41.76
C ASP A 514 24.45 12.66 -40.53
N VAL A 515 23.63 12.84 -39.52
CA VAL A 515 23.40 11.79 -38.53
C VAL A 515 22.45 10.78 -39.20
N ALA A 516 22.99 9.61 -39.46
CA ALA A 516 22.22 8.49 -39.98
C ALA A 516 20.93 8.32 -39.20
N THR A 517 19.83 8.56 -39.86
CA THR A 517 18.47 8.22 -39.43
C THR A 517 18.42 6.73 -39.07
N PRO A 518 18.01 6.33 -37.85
CA PRO A 518 17.64 4.94 -37.66
C PRO A 518 16.46 4.65 -38.58
N GLY A 519 16.53 3.49 -39.22
CA GLY A 519 15.71 3.03 -40.33
C GLY A 519 14.26 3.50 -40.34
N SER A 520 13.80 3.72 -41.57
CA SER A 520 12.46 4.15 -41.97
C SER A 520 11.34 3.62 -41.06
N ALA A 521 10.44 4.53 -40.69
CA ALA A 521 9.16 4.27 -40.09
C ALA A 521 8.25 3.42 -41.03
N THR A 522 8.51 2.12 -41.11
CA THR A 522 7.67 1.15 -41.83
C THR A 522 7.50 -0.18 -41.11
N ASP A 523 7.93 -0.31 -39.81
CA ASP A 523 7.64 -1.48 -38.98
C ASP A 523 7.30 -1.09 -37.54
N ALA A 524 6.41 -0.15 -37.33
CA ALA A 524 5.63 -0.08 -36.12
C ALA A 524 4.44 -1.06 -36.31
N ALA A 525 4.68 -2.36 -36.21
CA ALA A 525 3.62 -3.30 -35.93
C ALA A 525 2.85 -2.74 -34.72
N GLU A 526 1.53 -2.64 -34.81
CA GLU A 526 0.65 -2.12 -33.77
C GLU A 526 0.92 -2.90 -32.48
N SER A 527 1.68 -2.31 -31.55
CA SER A 527 1.95 -2.89 -30.25
C SER A 527 1.00 -2.27 -29.23
N MET A 528 0.40 -3.10 -28.37
CA MET A 528 -0.56 -2.72 -27.35
C MET A 528 0.05 -2.87 -25.95
N LEU A 529 -0.17 -1.91 -25.06
CA LEU A 529 0.21 -1.98 -23.65
C LEU A 529 -0.98 -2.46 -22.82
N VAL A 530 -0.83 -3.60 -22.16
CA VAL A 530 -1.86 -4.16 -21.28
C VAL A 530 -1.38 -4.09 -19.84
N MET A 531 -2.17 -3.46 -18.97
CA MET A 531 -1.93 -3.42 -17.54
C MET A 531 -2.73 -4.51 -16.84
N GLY A 532 -2.10 -5.20 -15.90
CA GLY A 532 -2.75 -6.17 -15.03
C GLY A 532 -2.66 -5.74 -13.56
N ILE A 533 -3.75 -5.91 -12.83
CA ILE A 533 -3.87 -5.67 -11.40
C ILE A 533 -4.22 -6.98 -10.70
N GLU A 534 -3.42 -7.34 -9.69
CA GLU A 534 -3.59 -8.53 -8.87
C GLU A 534 -3.82 -8.14 -7.41
N SER A 535 -4.86 -8.68 -6.77
CA SER A 535 -5.17 -8.46 -5.37
C SER A 535 -5.97 -9.60 -4.75
N SER A 536 -5.82 -10.83 -5.22
CA SER A 536 -6.67 -11.96 -4.80
C SER A 536 -6.39 -12.46 -3.39
N CYS A 537 -5.19 -12.26 -2.86
CA CYS A 537 -4.75 -12.81 -1.57
C CYS A 537 -4.05 -11.78 -0.68
N ASP A 538 -2.74 -11.74 -0.62
CA ASP A 538 -1.95 -10.87 0.27
C ASP A 538 -0.91 -10.00 -0.47
N GLU A 539 -0.73 -10.18 -1.77
CA GLU A 539 0.06 -9.33 -2.65
C GLU A 539 -0.79 -8.34 -3.44
N THR A 540 -0.39 -7.09 -3.46
CA THR A 540 -0.92 -6.06 -4.36
C THR A 540 0.03 -5.92 -5.54
N GLY A 541 -0.34 -6.49 -6.68
CA GLY A 541 0.47 -6.50 -7.91
C GLY A 541 -0.04 -5.55 -8.98
N VAL A 542 0.86 -4.78 -9.60
CA VAL A 542 0.58 -4.02 -10.82
C VAL A 542 1.67 -4.32 -11.84
N GLY A 543 1.28 -4.90 -12.96
CA GLY A 543 2.18 -5.25 -14.05
C GLY A 543 1.76 -4.64 -15.38
N VAL A 544 2.71 -4.42 -16.28
CA VAL A 544 2.43 -3.97 -17.64
C VAL A 544 3.22 -4.83 -18.62
N VAL A 545 2.53 -5.35 -19.61
CA VAL A 545 3.15 -6.05 -20.73
C VAL A 545 2.95 -5.28 -22.03
N ARG A 546 3.89 -5.49 -22.96
CA ARG A 546 3.72 -5.11 -24.36
C ARG A 546 3.33 -6.35 -25.14
N MET A 547 2.20 -6.27 -25.83
CA MET A 547 1.76 -7.26 -26.79
C MET A 547 2.05 -6.77 -28.20
N SER A 548 2.68 -7.62 -29.03
CA SER A 548 2.97 -7.35 -30.43
C SER A 548 2.50 -8.52 -31.31
N ALA A 549 2.14 -8.24 -32.54
CA ALA A 549 1.88 -9.27 -33.52
C ALA A 549 3.15 -10.14 -33.73
N PRO A 550 3.02 -11.43 -34.06
CA PRO A 550 4.15 -12.28 -34.37
C PRO A 550 4.98 -11.68 -35.52
N ALA A 551 6.30 -11.65 -35.39
CA ALA A 551 7.19 -11.17 -36.45
C ALA A 551 7.28 -12.22 -37.56
N GLY A 552 6.76 -11.90 -38.76
CA GLY A 552 6.94 -12.70 -39.98
C GLY A 552 5.81 -12.50 -40.99
N ASP A 553 6.17 -12.56 -42.30
CA ASP A 553 5.26 -12.46 -43.45
C ASP A 553 4.34 -13.67 -43.66
N GLN A 554 4.13 -14.50 -42.67
CA GLN A 554 3.25 -15.64 -42.73
C GLN A 554 1.97 -15.37 -41.93
N GLU A 555 0.89 -15.08 -42.65
CA GLU A 555 -0.49 -15.25 -42.19
C GLU A 555 -0.79 -16.77 -41.91
N GLU A 556 0.02 -17.40 -41.07
CA GLU A 556 -0.39 -18.64 -40.42
C GLU A 556 -1.33 -18.27 -39.29
N THR A 557 -2.61 -18.36 -39.57
CA THR A 557 -3.70 -18.31 -38.59
C THR A 557 -3.38 -19.25 -37.42
N GLY A 558 -2.92 -18.66 -36.27
CA GLY A 558 -2.69 -19.42 -35.05
C GLY A 558 -1.37 -19.16 -34.33
N SER A 559 -0.55 -18.19 -34.73
CA SER A 559 0.66 -17.81 -34.01
C SER A 559 0.29 -16.97 -32.76
N ALA A 560 0.76 -17.34 -31.55
CA ALA A 560 0.52 -16.59 -30.34
C ALA A 560 1.19 -15.21 -30.40
N PRO A 561 0.63 -14.17 -29.74
CA PRO A 561 1.26 -12.86 -29.70
C PRO A 561 2.58 -12.93 -28.92
N VAL A 562 3.51 -12.05 -29.27
CA VAL A 562 4.73 -11.86 -28.47
C VAL A 562 4.36 -10.96 -27.30
N VAL A 563 4.53 -11.45 -26.08
CA VAL A 563 4.26 -10.74 -24.83
C VAL A 563 5.59 -10.45 -24.14
N GLU A 564 5.88 -9.18 -23.90
CA GLU A 564 7.10 -8.69 -23.24
C GLU A 564 6.75 -8.05 -21.91
N GLU A 565 7.39 -8.46 -20.82
CA GLU A 565 7.28 -7.81 -19.51
C GLU A 565 7.95 -6.42 -19.55
N LEU A 566 7.20 -5.37 -19.27
CA LEU A 566 7.73 -4.02 -19.12
C LEU A 566 7.83 -3.60 -17.65
N VAL A 567 6.84 -3.94 -16.83
CA VAL A 567 6.75 -3.51 -15.44
C VAL A 567 6.17 -4.63 -14.60
N ASN A 568 6.80 -4.89 -13.45
CA ASN A 568 6.26 -5.76 -12.41
C ASN A 568 6.52 -5.09 -11.05
N GLN A 569 5.46 -4.59 -10.42
CA GLN A 569 5.51 -3.99 -9.09
C GLN A 569 4.60 -4.77 -8.16
N VAL A 570 5.14 -5.22 -7.04
CA VAL A 570 4.41 -6.01 -6.05
C VAL A 570 4.67 -5.41 -4.67
N ALA A 571 3.60 -5.18 -3.91
CA ALA A 571 3.62 -4.84 -2.50
C ALA A 571 2.99 -5.99 -1.72
N SER A 572 3.72 -6.58 -0.78
CA SER A 572 3.23 -7.70 0.04
C SER A 572 2.79 -7.21 1.42
N SER A 573 1.68 -7.76 1.90
CA SER A 573 1.17 -7.54 3.26
C SER A 573 1.54 -8.68 4.22
N MET A 574 2.47 -9.53 3.84
CA MET A 574 2.86 -10.74 4.55
C MET A 574 3.28 -10.49 6.00
N GLU A 575 4.01 -9.40 6.27
CA GLU A 575 4.42 -9.01 7.62
C GLU A 575 3.23 -8.75 8.54
N GLN A 576 2.16 -8.11 8.02
CA GLN A 576 0.95 -7.84 8.78
C GLN A 576 0.19 -9.12 9.14
N HIS A 577 0.39 -10.21 8.38
CA HIS A 577 -0.23 -11.51 8.60
C HIS A 577 0.61 -12.44 9.49
N ALA A 578 1.91 -12.18 9.63
CA ALA A 578 2.85 -13.07 10.33
C ALA A 578 2.41 -13.39 11.76
N ARG A 579 1.93 -12.40 12.52
CA ARG A 579 1.43 -12.57 13.90
C ARG A 579 0.20 -13.48 14.01
N PHE A 580 -0.60 -13.58 12.95
CA PHE A 580 -1.77 -14.47 12.92
C PHE A 580 -1.40 -15.87 12.41
N GLY A 581 -0.21 -16.03 11.86
CA GLY A 581 0.32 -17.27 11.32
C GLY A 581 -0.42 -17.75 10.07
N GLY A 582 -0.91 -16.81 9.26
CA GLY A 582 -1.60 -17.05 8.00
C GLY A 582 -2.41 -15.82 7.58
N VAL A 583 -2.88 -15.80 6.34
CA VAL A 583 -3.59 -14.66 5.77
C VAL A 583 -4.94 -14.43 6.47
N VAL A 584 -5.18 -13.19 6.89
CA VAL A 584 -6.44 -12.72 7.48
C VAL A 584 -7.16 -11.86 6.47
N PRO A 585 -8.35 -12.26 5.96
CA PRO A 585 -9.02 -11.58 4.85
C PRO A 585 -9.32 -10.09 5.10
N GLU A 586 -9.62 -9.71 6.33
CA GLU A 586 -9.90 -8.31 6.67
C GLU A 586 -8.61 -7.46 6.63
N ILE A 587 -7.50 -8.00 7.10
CA ILE A 587 -6.19 -7.33 7.08
C ILE A 587 -5.72 -7.21 5.63
N ALA A 588 -5.80 -8.27 4.84
CA ALA A 588 -5.46 -8.25 3.42
C ALA A 588 -6.21 -7.13 2.67
N SER A 589 -7.54 -7.04 2.89
CA SER A 589 -8.34 -6.01 2.22
C SER A 589 -7.98 -4.57 2.63
N ARG A 590 -7.51 -4.35 3.88
CA ARG A 590 -7.00 -3.04 4.32
C ARG A 590 -5.65 -2.74 3.68
N ALA A 591 -4.75 -3.72 3.70
CA ALA A 591 -3.43 -3.59 3.10
C ALA A 591 -3.51 -3.29 1.60
N HIS A 592 -4.40 -3.95 0.85
CA HIS A 592 -4.62 -3.64 -0.56
C HIS A 592 -5.09 -2.20 -0.79
N LEU A 593 -6.01 -1.68 0.05
CA LEU A 593 -6.48 -0.31 -0.08
C LEU A 593 -5.33 0.69 0.13
N GLU A 594 -4.45 0.44 1.09
CA GLU A 594 -3.29 1.28 1.40
C GLU A 594 -2.19 1.17 0.34
N ALA A 595 -1.94 -0.06 -0.18
CA ALA A 595 -0.86 -0.34 -1.11
C ALA A 595 -1.19 -0.03 -2.58
N MET A 596 -2.47 -0.04 -2.98
CA MET A 596 -2.86 0.04 -4.39
C MET A 596 -2.34 1.29 -5.09
N GLN A 597 -2.56 2.47 -4.54
CA GLN A 597 -2.13 3.73 -5.17
C GLN A 597 -0.60 3.88 -5.20
N PRO A 598 0.16 3.63 -4.13
CA PRO A 598 1.62 3.62 -4.18
C PRO A 598 2.20 2.65 -5.22
N THR A 599 1.67 1.42 -5.29
CA THR A 599 2.11 0.39 -6.24
C THR A 599 1.81 0.82 -7.68
N MET A 600 0.61 1.36 -7.94
CA MET A 600 0.23 1.88 -9.25
C MET A 600 1.15 3.02 -9.69
N ARG A 601 1.42 4.00 -8.81
CA ARG A 601 2.34 5.10 -9.11
C ARG A 601 3.76 4.60 -9.39
N ALA A 602 4.23 3.60 -8.65
CA ALA A 602 5.53 2.98 -8.91
C ALA A 602 5.56 2.28 -10.28
N ALA A 603 4.48 1.59 -10.63
CA ALA A 603 4.34 0.93 -11.93
C ALA A 603 4.32 1.93 -13.08
N MET A 604 3.54 3.01 -12.97
CA MET A 604 3.48 4.05 -13.99
C MET A 604 4.82 4.79 -14.17
N ARG A 605 5.52 5.11 -13.07
CA ARG A 605 6.90 5.67 -13.15
C ARG A 605 7.86 4.70 -13.84
N SER A 606 7.77 3.41 -13.57
CA SER A 606 8.60 2.39 -14.22
C SER A 606 8.28 2.23 -15.70
N LEU A 607 7.00 2.32 -16.07
CA LEU A 607 6.55 2.30 -17.47
C LEU A 607 7.11 3.48 -18.25
N GLN A 608 7.02 4.71 -17.71
CA GLN A 608 7.54 5.93 -18.33
C GLN A 608 9.04 5.90 -18.60
N LYS A 609 9.82 5.13 -17.83
CA LYS A 609 11.26 4.94 -18.08
C LYS A 609 11.55 4.02 -19.27
N ARG A 610 10.61 3.14 -19.64
CA ARG A 610 10.77 2.12 -20.69
C ARG A 610 10.00 2.45 -21.96
N THR A 611 9.14 3.45 -21.92
CA THR A 611 8.30 3.88 -23.03
C THR A 611 8.40 5.40 -23.23
N ARG A 612 7.55 5.97 -24.10
CA ARG A 612 7.49 7.43 -24.28
C ARG A 612 6.86 8.09 -23.05
N ILE A 613 7.35 9.27 -22.69
CA ILE A 613 6.77 10.06 -21.59
C ILE A 613 5.30 10.30 -21.85
N GLY A 614 4.46 10.02 -20.84
CA GLY A 614 3.01 10.19 -20.92
C GLY A 614 2.24 9.04 -21.57
N GLN A 615 2.92 7.97 -22.01
CA GLN A 615 2.23 6.78 -22.52
C GLN A 615 1.47 6.08 -21.40
N ARG A 616 0.20 5.76 -21.66
CA ARG A 616 -0.70 5.04 -20.77
C ARG A 616 -0.94 3.64 -21.32
N PRO A 617 -1.37 2.69 -20.49
CA PRO A 617 -1.87 1.41 -20.97
C PRO A 617 -3.08 1.58 -21.91
N ASP A 618 -3.18 0.71 -22.89
CA ASP A 618 -4.27 0.67 -23.87
C ASP A 618 -5.44 -0.18 -23.38
N ALA A 619 -5.21 -1.02 -22.34
CA ALA A 619 -6.21 -1.82 -21.67
C ALA A 619 -5.84 -2.04 -20.22
N VAL A 620 -6.84 -2.22 -19.35
CA VAL A 620 -6.70 -2.56 -17.93
C VAL A 620 -7.36 -3.90 -17.67
N ALA A 621 -6.62 -4.82 -17.10
CA ALA A 621 -7.12 -6.12 -16.64
C ALA A 621 -7.00 -6.25 -15.12
N VAL A 622 -7.84 -7.08 -14.51
CA VAL A 622 -7.79 -7.36 -13.08
C VAL A 622 -8.21 -8.79 -12.79
N THR A 623 -7.64 -9.35 -11.75
CA THR A 623 -8.16 -10.58 -11.15
C THR A 623 -9.54 -10.35 -10.57
N ILE A 624 -10.53 -11.06 -11.11
CA ILE A 624 -11.91 -11.00 -10.63
C ILE A 624 -12.27 -12.15 -9.70
N GLY A 625 -11.47 -13.20 -9.72
CA GLY A 625 -11.59 -14.43 -8.96
C GLY A 625 -10.72 -15.56 -9.53
N PRO A 626 -10.62 -16.69 -8.81
CA PRO A 626 -10.97 -16.86 -7.39
C PRO A 626 -10.05 -16.10 -6.42
N GLY A 627 -10.49 -15.96 -5.15
CA GLY A 627 -9.69 -15.28 -4.13
C GLY A 627 -10.48 -14.76 -2.94
N LEU A 628 -9.84 -13.96 -2.09
CA LEU A 628 -10.48 -13.34 -0.93
C LEU A 628 -11.43 -12.22 -1.36
N ALA A 629 -12.72 -12.37 -1.10
CA ALA A 629 -13.77 -11.46 -1.57
C ALA A 629 -13.47 -9.97 -1.33
N GLY A 630 -13.03 -9.61 -0.12
CA GLY A 630 -12.72 -8.21 0.22
C GLY A 630 -11.47 -7.67 -0.46
N ALA A 631 -10.48 -8.53 -0.74
CA ALA A 631 -9.25 -8.21 -1.44
C ALA A 631 -9.52 -8.00 -2.94
N LEU A 632 -10.21 -8.95 -3.59
CA LEU A 632 -10.65 -8.85 -4.99
C LEU A 632 -11.41 -7.55 -5.26
N MET A 633 -12.32 -7.15 -4.34
CA MET A 633 -13.13 -5.93 -4.50
C MET A 633 -12.27 -4.66 -4.56
N VAL A 634 -11.17 -4.58 -3.83
CA VAL A 634 -10.28 -3.41 -3.86
C VAL A 634 -9.58 -3.30 -5.21
N GLY A 635 -8.99 -4.38 -5.70
CA GLY A 635 -8.34 -4.40 -7.02
C GLY A 635 -9.31 -4.13 -8.17
N ALA A 636 -10.48 -4.79 -8.15
CA ALA A 636 -11.49 -4.61 -9.18
C ALA A 636 -12.08 -3.20 -9.19
N ALA A 637 -12.30 -2.57 -8.01
CA ALA A 637 -12.75 -1.19 -7.89
C ALA A 637 -11.71 -0.21 -8.47
N ALA A 638 -10.45 -0.40 -8.13
CA ALA A 638 -9.36 0.41 -8.67
C ALA A 638 -9.22 0.23 -10.20
N ALA A 639 -9.21 -1.00 -10.69
CA ALA A 639 -9.07 -1.30 -12.12
C ALA A 639 -10.18 -0.65 -12.97
N LYS A 640 -11.44 -0.79 -12.54
CA LYS A 640 -12.58 -0.14 -13.20
C LYS A 640 -12.47 1.38 -13.21
N ALA A 641 -12.00 1.96 -12.10
CA ALA A 641 -11.79 3.39 -12.00
C ALA A 641 -10.69 3.88 -12.95
N TYR A 642 -9.54 3.20 -12.98
CA TYR A 642 -8.45 3.51 -13.92
C TYR A 642 -8.91 3.37 -15.38
N ALA A 643 -9.59 2.26 -15.72
CA ALA A 643 -10.11 2.04 -17.07
C ALA A 643 -11.09 3.13 -17.51
N THR A 644 -12.00 3.52 -16.60
CA THR A 644 -12.98 4.60 -16.86
C THR A 644 -12.29 5.96 -17.02
N ALA A 645 -11.37 6.29 -16.13
CA ALA A 645 -10.67 7.57 -16.12
C ALA A 645 -9.71 7.74 -17.29
N TRP A 646 -9.10 6.66 -17.77
CA TRP A 646 -8.25 6.64 -18.97
C TRP A 646 -9.04 6.44 -20.26
N GLU A 647 -10.33 6.08 -20.17
CA GLU A 647 -11.20 5.79 -21.31
C GLU A 647 -10.70 4.61 -22.14
N VAL A 648 -10.24 3.53 -21.47
CA VAL A 648 -9.70 2.31 -22.09
C VAL A 648 -10.55 1.08 -21.73
N PRO A 649 -10.51 0.00 -22.53
CA PRO A 649 -11.24 -1.23 -22.24
C PRO A 649 -10.77 -1.90 -20.94
N PHE A 650 -11.72 -2.56 -20.27
CA PHE A 650 -11.57 -3.26 -19.02
C PHE A 650 -11.77 -4.78 -19.22
N TYR A 651 -10.94 -5.61 -18.58
CA TYR A 651 -10.99 -7.05 -18.66
C TYR A 651 -10.92 -7.69 -17.27
N ALA A 652 -11.95 -8.47 -16.91
CA ALA A 652 -12.07 -9.17 -15.64
C ALA A 652 -11.65 -10.64 -15.83
N VAL A 653 -10.43 -11.01 -15.44
CA VAL A 653 -9.81 -12.29 -15.76
C VAL A 653 -9.64 -13.19 -14.54
N ASN A 654 -9.41 -14.50 -14.82
CA ASN A 654 -9.26 -15.55 -13.83
C ASN A 654 -7.84 -15.56 -13.24
N HIS A 655 -7.72 -15.60 -11.92
CA HIS A 655 -6.45 -15.67 -11.20
C HIS A 655 -5.60 -16.89 -11.59
N LEU A 656 -6.21 -18.07 -11.61
CA LEU A 656 -5.51 -19.33 -11.93
C LEU A 656 -5.04 -19.37 -13.39
N GLY A 657 -5.83 -18.76 -14.29
CA GLY A 657 -5.42 -18.52 -15.67
C GLY A 657 -4.19 -17.63 -15.78
N GLY A 658 -4.06 -16.66 -14.88
CA GLY A 658 -2.86 -15.81 -14.76
C GLY A 658 -1.60 -16.62 -14.48
N HIS A 659 -1.63 -17.54 -13.52
CA HIS A 659 -0.49 -18.42 -13.23
C HIS A 659 -0.05 -19.31 -14.41
N VAL A 660 -0.96 -19.68 -15.30
CA VAL A 660 -0.64 -20.39 -16.54
C VAL A 660 -0.11 -19.41 -17.59
N ALA A 661 -0.66 -18.19 -17.65
CA ALA A 661 -0.29 -17.21 -18.65
C ALA A 661 1.13 -16.65 -18.50
N VAL A 662 1.76 -16.78 -17.33
CA VAL A 662 3.18 -16.46 -17.11
C VAL A 662 4.08 -17.20 -18.12
N GLU A 663 3.66 -18.36 -18.61
CA GLU A 663 4.35 -19.12 -19.64
C GLU A 663 4.59 -18.29 -20.91
N ALA A 664 3.64 -17.44 -21.31
CA ALA A 664 3.77 -16.58 -22.50
C ALA A 664 4.93 -15.55 -22.40
N LEU A 665 5.47 -15.34 -21.20
CA LEU A 665 6.60 -14.43 -20.94
C LEU A 665 7.96 -15.12 -21.02
N THR A 666 7.98 -16.45 -21.23
CA THR A 666 9.21 -17.26 -21.34
C THR A 666 9.57 -17.52 -22.80
N GLU A 667 10.82 -17.90 -23.06
CA GLU A 667 11.24 -18.28 -24.42
C GLU A 667 10.54 -19.57 -24.88
N GLU A 668 10.35 -20.50 -23.97
CA GLU A 668 9.63 -21.75 -24.21
C GLU A 668 8.15 -21.51 -24.52
N GLY A 669 7.54 -20.46 -23.92
CA GLY A 669 6.14 -20.10 -24.10
C GLY A 669 5.78 -19.49 -25.45
N ARG A 670 6.76 -19.26 -26.32
CA ARG A 670 6.52 -18.89 -27.73
C ARG A 670 5.89 -20.03 -28.55
N GLU A 671 6.06 -21.26 -28.09
CA GLU A 671 5.35 -22.40 -28.70
C GLU A 671 3.98 -22.59 -28.04
N PRO A 672 2.86 -22.61 -28.82
CA PRO A 672 1.53 -22.76 -28.25
C PRO A 672 1.39 -24.04 -27.43
N LEU A 673 0.88 -23.92 -26.21
CA LEU A 673 0.53 -25.05 -25.37
C LEU A 673 -0.57 -25.89 -26.04
N LYS A 674 -0.37 -27.19 -26.10
CA LYS A 674 -1.35 -28.17 -26.58
C LYS A 674 -1.34 -29.38 -25.67
N ASN A 675 -2.47 -29.65 -25.03
CA ASN A 675 -2.62 -30.77 -24.09
C ASN A 675 -1.48 -30.83 -23.08
N ALA A 676 -1.34 -29.77 -22.29
CA ALA A 676 -0.39 -29.71 -21.18
C ALA A 676 -1.08 -29.99 -19.84
N ILE A 677 -0.33 -30.36 -18.82
CA ILE A 677 -0.78 -30.41 -17.43
C ILE A 677 -0.14 -29.27 -16.68
N ALA A 678 -0.93 -28.51 -15.93
CA ALA A 678 -0.45 -27.52 -14.98
C ALA A 678 -0.65 -28.03 -13.56
N LEU A 679 0.42 -28.04 -12.77
CA LEU A 679 0.38 -28.24 -11.32
C LEU A 679 0.53 -26.87 -10.68
N LEU A 680 -0.57 -26.29 -10.21
CA LEU A 680 -0.60 -25.01 -9.50
C LEU A 680 -0.58 -25.26 -7.99
N VAL A 681 0.45 -24.73 -7.32
CA VAL A 681 0.68 -24.93 -5.89
C VAL A 681 1.02 -23.62 -5.22
N SER A 682 0.09 -23.08 -4.44
CA SER A 682 0.24 -21.82 -3.71
C SER A 682 -0.13 -21.95 -2.23
N GLY A 683 -0.23 -20.84 -1.54
CA GLY A 683 -0.75 -20.74 -0.18
C GLY A 683 -2.22 -21.15 -0.09
N GLY A 684 -3.03 -20.76 -1.09
CA GLY A 684 -4.47 -21.03 -1.13
C GLY A 684 -4.89 -22.18 -2.03
N HIS A 685 -4.09 -22.55 -3.04
CA HIS A 685 -4.49 -23.50 -4.07
C HIS A 685 -3.50 -24.67 -4.20
N THR A 686 -4.02 -25.85 -4.49
CA THR A 686 -3.25 -27.01 -4.93
C THR A 686 -4.11 -27.80 -5.89
N GLN A 687 -3.82 -27.67 -7.19
CA GLN A 687 -4.68 -28.19 -8.27
C GLN A 687 -3.84 -28.77 -9.41
N ILE A 688 -4.41 -29.76 -10.09
CA ILE A 688 -3.93 -30.29 -11.36
C ILE A 688 -4.94 -29.91 -12.42
N LEU A 689 -4.50 -29.13 -13.40
CA LEU A 689 -5.32 -28.64 -14.50
C LEU A 689 -4.84 -29.21 -15.82
N GLN A 690 -5.76 -29.54 -16.70
CA GLN A 690 -5.47 -29.80 -18.11
C GLN A 690 -5.62 -28.49 -18.88
N VAL A 691 -4.61 -28.16 -19.69
CA VAL A 691 -4.46 -26.87 -20.38
C VAL A 691 -4.27 -27.11 -21.87
N ASP A 692 -5.17 -26.59 -22.68
CA ASP A 692 -5.12 -26.65 -24.14
C ASP A 692 -4.65 -25.35 -24.81
N GLY A 693 -4.26 -24.35 -24.00
CA GLY A 693 -3.73 -23.06 -24.43
C GLY A 693 -3.89 -21.99 -23.36
N VAL A 694 -3.03 -20.98 -23.40
CA VAL A 694 -3.18 -19.79 -22.54
C VAL A 694 -4.46 -19.06 -22.95
N GLY A 695 -5.25 -18.61 -21.98
CA GLY A 695 -6.53 -17.92 -22.24
C GLY A 695 -7.71 -18.83 -22.63
N LYS A 696 -7.48 -20.13 -22.80
CA LYS A 696 -8.56 -21.09 -23.04
C LYS A 696 -9.14 -21.63 -21.74
N PRO A 697 -10.41 -22.07 -21.73
CA PRO A 697 -10.98 -22.82 -20.62
C PRO A 697 -10.07 -23.99 -20.24
N MET A 698 -9.78 -24.12 -18.96
CA MET A 698 -8.98 -25.22 -18.41
C MET A 698 -9.91 -26.24 -17.75
N THR A 699 -9.46 -27.49 -17.63
CA THR A 699 -10.23 -28.53 -16.95
C THR A 699 -9.54 -28.91 -15.64
N GLU A 700 -10.23 -28.78 -14.51
CA GLU A 700 -9.73 -29.29 -13.25
C GLU A 700 -9.79 -30.83 -13.24
N LEU A 701 -8.63 -31.48 -13.12
CA LEU A 701 -8.53 -32.92 -12.97
C LEU A 701 -8.61 -33.34 -11.50
N GLY A 702 -8.09 -32.50 -10.61
CA GLY A 702 -8.15 -32.71 -9.17
C GLY A 702 -7.58 -31.55 -8.39
N SER A 703 -8.05 -31.42 -7.16
CA SER A 703 -7.67 -30.33 -6.22
C SER A 703 -7.48 -30.85 -4.80
N THR A 704 -7.04 -29.97 -3.90
CA THR A 704 -6.95 -30.33 -2.50
C THR A 704 -8.34 -30.39 -1.87
N LEU A 705 -8.58 -31.44 -1.08
CA LEU A 705 -9.84 -31.62 -0.34
C LEU A 705 -9.83 -30.95 1.04
N ASP A 706 -8.67 -30.46 1.48
CA ASP A 706 -8.48 -29.83 2.79
C ASP A 706 -7.43 -28.70 2.68
N ASP A 707 -6.33 -28.78 3.39
CA ASP A 707 -5.28 -27.76 3.36
C ASP A 707 -4.60 -27.72 1.99
N ALA A 708 -4.32 -26.52 1.46
CA ALA A 708 -3.38 -26.36 0.36
C ALA A 708 -1.95 -26.74 0.82
N ALA A 709 -1.09 -27.09 -0.14
CA ALA A 709 0.29 -27.47 0.18
C ALA A 709 1.04 -26.33 0.90
N GLY A 710 0.92 -25.08 0.43
CA GLY A 710 1.54 -23.93 1.09
C GLY A 710 1.01 -23.72 2.51
N GLU A 711 -0.30 -23.82 2.70
CA GLU A 711 -0.92 -23.77 4.02
C GLU A 711 -0.41 -24.89 4.96
N ALA A 712 -0.12 -26.07 4.41
CA ALA A 712 0.50 -27.15 5.19
C ALA A 712 1.92 -26.80 5.65
N TYR A 713 2.73 -26.12 4.79
CA TYR A 713 4.05 -25.59 5.19
C TYR A 713 3.92 -24.58 6.33
N ASP A 714 3.00 -23.63 6.24
CA ASP A 714 2.79 -22.60 7.27
C ASP A 714 2.32 -23.22 8.60
N LYS A 715 1.39 -24.16 8.55
CA LYS A 715 0.90 -24.90 9.72
C LYS A 715 1.99 -25.72 10.40
N VAL A 716 2.89 -26.34 9.63
CA VAL A 716 4.02 -27.12 10.18
C VAL A 716 5.09 -26.19 10.73
N SER A 717 5.44 -25.11 10.03
CA SER A 717 6.35 -24.09 10.52
C SER A 717 5.90 -23.53 11.86
N ARG A 718 4.63 -23.14 11.99
CA ARG A 718 4.05 -22.69 13.24
C ARG A 718 4.05 -23.78 14.33
N LEU A 719 3.77 -25.03 13.98
CA LEU A 719 3.85 -26.15 14.92
C LEU A 719 5.27 -26.31 15.51
N LEU A 720 6.29 -26.08 14.68
CA LEU A 720 7.69 -26.15 15.06
C LEU A 720 8.24 -24.84 15.66
N GLY A 721 7.46 -23.75 15.65
CA GLY A 721 7.89 -22.44 16.16
C GLY A 721 8.94 -21.77 15.30
N LEU A 722 8.89 -21.97 13.97
CA LEU A 722 9.83 -21.42 12.97
C LEU A 722 9.34 -20.11 12.34
N GLY A 723 8.12 -19.66 12.64
CA GLY A 723 7.55 -18.43 12.13
C GLY A 723 6.73 -18.58 10.84
N TYR A 724 6.44 -17.44 10.21
CA TYR A 724 5.68 -17.29 8.98
C TYR A 724 6.42 -16.30 8.04
N PRO A 725 6.46 -16.52 6.71
CA PRO A 725 5.90 -17.68 5.98
C PRO A 725 6.73 -18.96 6.18
N GLY A 726 6.03 -20.10 6.26
CA GLY A 726 6.65 -21.39 6.57
C GLY A 726 7.46 -22.00 5.42
N GLY A 727 7.03 -21.78 4.17
CA GLY A 727 7.64 -22.38 2.99
C GLY A 727 9.15 -22.10 2.87
N PRO A 728 9.59 -20.85 2.82
CA PRO A 728 11.02 -20.49 2.70
C PRO A 728 11.89 -21.00 3.83
N VAL A 729 11.41 -20.94 5.07
CA VAL A 729 12.18 -21.39 6.26
C VAL A 729 12.33 -22.91 6.24
N ILE A 730 11.25 -23.64 6.00
CA ILE A 730 11.30 -25.10 5.89
C ILE A 730 12.21 -25.54 4.74
N ASP A 731 12.13 -24.90 3.54
CA ASP A 731 12.97 -25.25 2.40
C ASP A 731 14.47 -25.06 2.71
N ARG A 732 14.83 -23.96 3.37
CA ARG A 732 16.21 -23.67 3.77
C ARG A 732 16.77 -24.72 4.74
N LEU A 733 16.02 -25.04 5.81
CA LEU A 733 16.41 -26.03 6.80
C LEU A 733 16.45 -27.44 6.18
N ALA A 734 15.49 -27.80 5.36
CA ALA A 734 15.40 -29.11 4.71
C ALA A 734 16.60 -29.44 3.81
N ARG A 735 17.28 -28.43 3.25
CA ARG A 735 18.51 -28.66 2.45
C ARG A 735 19.64 -29.29 3.24
N GLN A 736 19.67 -29.11 4.56
CA GLN A 736 20.69 -29.64 5.46
C GLN A 736 20.26 -30.95 6.11
N GLY A 737 18.96 -31.30 6.05
CA GLY A 737 18.37 -32.43 6.72
C GLY A 737 18.35 -33.73 5.90
N ASN A 738 18.16 -34.83 6.60
CA ASN A 738 17.96 -36.15 6.00
C ASN A 738 16.47 -36.39 5.70
N ARG A 739 16.10 -36.35 4.42
CA ARG A 739 14.72 -36.57 3.95
C ARG A 739 14.17 -37.97 4.18
N LYS A 740 14.99 -38.91 4.67
CA LYS A 740 14.59 -40.29 5.00
C LYS A 740 14.58 -40.52 6.52
N ALA A 741 14.84 -39.51 7.34
CA ALA A 741 14.90 -39.65 8.78
C ALA A 741 13.56 -40.05 9.37
N ILE A 742 12.46 -39.49 8.85
CA ILE A 742 11.10 -39.74 9.33
C ILE A 742 10.20 -40.14 8.15
N ALA A 743 9.56 -41.31 8.28
CA ALA A 743 8.64 -41.80 7.23
C ALA A 743 7.25 -41.17 7.42
N PHE A 744 7.06 -39.93 6.96
CA PHE A 744 5.74 -39.28 6.95
C PHE A 744 4.79 -39.92 5.92
N PRO A 745 3.48 -39.93 6.17
CA PRO A 745 2.50 -40.52 5.26
C PRO A 745 2.40 -39.69 3.97
N ARG A 746 2.09 -40.37 2.85
CA ARG A 746 1.71 -39.79 1.58
C ARG A 746 0.20 -39.84 1.48
N GLY A 747 -0.46 -38.68 1.62
CA GLY A 747 -1.93 -38.58 1.59
C GLY A 747 -2.49 -39.02 0.24
N MET A 748 -3.60 -39.73 0.24
CA MET A 748 -4.38 -40.11 -0.95
C MET A 748 -3.60 -40.81 -2.07
N MET A 749 -2.65 -41.69 -1.71
CA MET A 749 -1.81 -42.41 -2.67
C MET A 749 -2.20 -43.90 -2.83
N ARG A 750 -3.27 -44.35 -2.16
CA ARG A 750 -3.73 -45.73 -2.24
C ARG A 750 -4.55 -45.97 -3.51
N PRO A 751 -4.65 -47.22 -4.03
CA PRO A 751 -5.41 -47.50 -5.26
C PRO A 751 -6.89 -47.12 -5.22
N GLN A 752 -7.50 -47.08 -4.03
CA GLN A 752 -8.91 -46.70 -3.84
C GLN A 752 -9.13 -45.16 -3.63
N ASP A 753 -8.06 -44.42 -3.45
CA ASP A 753 -8.16 -42.97 -3.25
C ASP A 753 -8.37 -42.26 -4.59
N SER A 754 -8.86 -41.01 -4.54
CA SER A 754 -8.97 -40.19 -5.76
C SER A 754 -7.63 -40.08 -6.50
N ARG A 755 -7.70 -40.18 -7.81
CA ARG A 755 -6.53 -40.30 -8.65
C ARG A 755 -5.65 -39.06 -8.67
N TYR A 756 -6.28 -37.88 -8.59
CA TYR A 756 -5.62 -36.59 -8.72
C TYR A 756 -5.79 -35.67 -7.51
N ASP A 757 -6.83 -35.87 -6.66
CA ASP A 757 -7.06 -35.00 -5.49
C ASP A 757 -5.99 -35.16 -4.43
N PHE A 758 -5.78 -34.09 -3.66
CA PHE A 758 -4.77 -34.01 -2.61
C PHE A 758 -5.41 -33.91 -1.21
N SER A 759 -4.61 -34.22 -0.18
CA SER A 759 -4.94 -33.98 1.20
C SER A 759 -3.65 -33.83 2.01
N PHE A 760 -3.49 -32.69 2.68
CA PHE A 760 -2.30 -32.35 3.47
C PHE A 760 -2.59 -32.13 4.95
N SER A 761 -3.84 -31.98 5.39
CA SER A 761 -4.21 -31.75 6.81
C SER A 761 -3.73 -32.87 7.74
N GLY A 762 -3.72 -34.13 7.24
CA GLY A 762 -3.18 -35.28 7.94
C GLY A 762 -1.67 -35.22 8.20
N LEU A 763 -0.93 -34.51 7.36
CA LEU A 763 0.53 -34.44 7.45
C LEU A 763 0.99 -33.60 8.64
N LYS A 764 0.34 -32.45 8.91
CA LYS A 764 0.55 -31.66 10.12
C LYS A 764 0.36 -32.51 11.38
N THR A 765 -0.71 -33.33 11.43
CA THR A 765 -0.97 -34.23 12.56
C THR A 765 0.10 -35.31 12.67
N ALA A 766 0.64 -35.80 11.54
CA ALA A 766 1.72 -36.79 11.56
C ALA A 766 3.04 -36.19 12.09
N VAL A 767 3.35 -34.93 11.75
CA VAL A 767 4.49 -34.20 12.31
C VAL A 767 4.32 -34.03 13.83
N ALA A 768 3.14 -33.53 14.29
CA ALA A 768 2.86 -33.34 15.70
C ALA A 768 3.05 -34.66 16.49
N ARG A 769 2.45 -35.75 16.02
CA ARG A 769 2.57 -37.08 16.63
C ARG A 769 4.01 -37.64 16.63
N SER A 770 4.81 -37.27 15.62
CA SER A 770 6.23 -37.68 15.59
C SER A 770 7.01 -36.98 16.68
N VAL A 771 6.78 -35.70 16.89
CA VAL A 771 7.37 -34.90 17.97
C VAL A 771 6.91 -35.41 19.34
N GLU A 772 5.61 -35.61 19.56
CA GLU A 772 5.07 -36.16 20.81
C GLU A 772 5.64 -37.55 21.15
N ARG A 773 5.85 -38.41 20.15
CA ARG A 773 6.48 -39.72 20.37
C ARG A 773 7.95 -39.60 20.77
N ALA A 774 8.68 -38.66 20.19
CA ALA A 774 10.07 -38.39 20.56
C ALA A 774 10.15 -37.88 22.01
N GLU A 775 9.24 -36.98 22.41
CA GLU A 775 9.12 -36.53 23.81
C GLU A 775 8.85 -37.68 24.77
N ALA A 776 7.86 -38.52 24.45
CA ALA A 776 7.50 -39.68 25.27
C ALA A 776 8.63 -40.73 25.37
N ALA A 777 9.49 -40.78 24.35
CA ALA A 777 10.68 -41.63 24.34
C ALA A 777 11.91 -41.01 25.05
N GLY A 778 11.77 -39.77 25.61
CA GLY A 778 12.87 -39.08 26.29
C GLY A 778 13.96 -38.58 25.33
N GLN A 779 13.64 -38.39 24.03
CA GLN A 779 14.59 -37.84 23.07
C GLN A 779 14.63 -36.31 23.26
N VAL A 780 15.55 -35.83 24.10
CA VAL A 780 15.75 -34.42 24.41
C VAL A 780 17.24 -34.05 24.42
N GLY A 781 17.57 -32.78 24.28
CA GLY A 781 18.96 -32.30 24.22
C GLY A 781 19.73 -32.86 23.03
N GLU A 782 20.85 -33.53 23.25
CA GLU A 782 21.67 -34.10 22.18
C GLU A 782 20.99 -35.25 21.44
N ASN A 783 20.02 -35.91 22.03
CA ASN A 783 19.23 -36.97 21.40
C ASN A 783 17.94 -36.47 20.77
N ALA A 784 17.66 -35.18 20.79
CA ALA A 784 16.49 -34.61 20.14
C ALA A 784 16.58 -34.72 18.60
N ILE A 785 15.43 -34.80 17.93
CA ILE A 785 15.37 -34.86 16.46
C ILE A 785 15.89 -33.53 15.88
N PRO A 786 16.87 -33.51 14.96
CA PRO A 786 17.22 -32.29 14.25
C PRO A 786 16.02 -31.69 13.52
N VAL A 787 15.79 -30.39 13.67
CA VAL A 787 14.67 -29.72 12.99
C VAL A 787 14.79 -29.81 11.48
N GLU A 788 16.03 -29.84 10.95
CA GLU A 788 16.36 -30.02 9.56
C GLU A 788 15.84 -31.36 9.03
N ASP A 789 15.94 -32.42 9.82
CA ASP A 789 15.46 -33.76 9.45
C ASP A 789 13.92 -33.80 9.42
N VAL A 790 13.27 -33.11 10.35
CA VAL A 790 11.80 -32.97 10.36
C VAL A 790 11.38 -32.22 9.09
N CYS A 791 12.00 -31.05 8.83
CA CYS A 791 11.72 -30.22 7.64
C CYS A 791 11.98 -30.99 6.34
N ALA A 792 13.12 -31.67 6.22
CA ALA A 792 13.47 -32.44 5.03
C ALA A 792 12.51 -33.61 4.77
N SER A 793 12.15 -34.35 5.82
CA SER A 793 11.21 -35.49 5.69
C SER A 793 9.78 -35.03 5.38
N PHE A 794 9.36 -33.90 5.97
CA PHE A 794 8.05 -33.28 5.68
C PHE A 794 8.00 -32.81 4.21
N GLN A 795 8.96 -32.01 3.78
CA GLN A 795 9.07 -31.49 2.41
C GLN A 795 9.13 -32.61 1.38
N GLU A 796 9.88 -33.68 1.66
CA GLU A 796 9.92 -34.88 0.81
C GLU A 796 8.52 -35.51 0.65
N ALA A 797 7.74 -35.55 1.73
CA ALA A 797 6.41 -36.13 1.68
C ALA A 797 5.45 -35.31 0.81
N VAL A 798 5.52 -33.98 0.88
CA VAL A 798 4.71 -33.06 0.07
C VAL A 798 5.12 -33.17 -1.40
N ALA A 799 6.42 -32.99 -1.72
CA ALA A 799 6.93 -33.02 -3.07
C ALA A 799 6.67 -34.36 -3.78
N ASP A 800 6.77 -35.47 -3.04
CA ASP A 800 6.52 -36.81 -3.54
C ASP A 800 5.06 -36.98 -4.04
N VAL A 801 4.09 -36.57 -3.24
CA VAL A 801 2.65 -36.63 -3.60
C VAL A 801 2.33 -35.72 -4.77
N LEU A 802 2.78 -34.47 -4.73
CA LEU A 802 2.53 -33.47 -5.79
C LEU A 802 3.02 -33.99 -7.15
N THR A 803 4.31 -34.35 -7.22
CA THR A 803 4.92 -34.75 -8.48
C THR A 803 4.41 -36.10 -8.99
N ALA A 804 4.11 -37.08 -8.10
CA ALA A 804 3.59 -38.36 -8.50
C ALA A 804 2.18 -38.26 -9.13
N LYS A 805 1.32 -37.40 -8.61
CA LYS A 805 -0.03 -37.20 -9.16
C LYS A 805 -0.02 -36.38 -10.44
N ALA A 806 0.83 -35.34 -10.52
CA ALA A 806 0.98 -34.54 -11.74
C ALA A 806 1.48 -35.39 -12.93
N LEU A 807 2.49 -36.21 -12.72
CA LEU A 807 2.98 -37.12 -13.78
C LEU A 807 1.96 -38.20 -14.15
N ARG A 808 1.19 -38.68 -13.18
CA ARG A 808 0.08 -39.60 -13.48
C ARG A 808 -0.96 -38.91 -14.38
N ALA A 809 -1.25 -37.62 -14.14
CA ALA A 809 -2.12 -36.84 -15.02
C ALA A 809 -1.52 -36.72 -16.44
N CYS A 810 -0.20 -36.46 -16.55
CA CYS A 810 0.46 -36.46 -17.87
C CYS A 810 0.35 -37.83 -18.58
N GLU A 811 0.56 -38.90 -17.84
CA GLU A 811 0.47 -40.28 -18.43
C GLU A 811 -0.96 -40.59 -18.92
N ASP A 812 -1.96 -40.31 -18.11
CA ASP A 812 -3.36 -40.59 -18.37
C ASP A 812 -3.94 -39.75 -19.52
N THR A 813 -3.54 -38.48 -19.63
CA THR A 813 -3.98 -37.58 -20.70
C THR A 813 -3.10 -37.60 -21.94
N GLY A 814 -1.92 -38.25 -21.85
CA GLY A 814 -0.92 -38.24 -22.93
C GLY A 814 -0.18 -36.89 -23.07
N ALA A 815 -0.29 -36.01 -22.08
CA ALA A 815 0.39 -34.71 -22.07
C ALA A 815 1.91 -34.88 -22.06
N LYS A 816 2.59 -34.01 -22.81
CA LYS A 816 4.06 -34.00 -22.92
C LYS A 816 4.72 -32.84 -22.21
N VAL A 817 3.94 -31.90 -21.74
CA VAL A 817 4.39 -30.71 -20.99
C VAL A 817 3.74 -30.72 -19.61
N LEU A 818 4.56 -30.53 -18.59
CA LEU A 818 4.13 -30.26 -17.22
C LEU A 818 4.54 -28.83 -16.86
N LEU A 819 3.57 -27.95 -16.62
CA LEU A 819 3.77 -26.62 -16.06
C LEU A 819 3.75 -26.70 -14.55
N LEU A 820 4.66 -26.03 -13.87
CA LEU A 820 4.70 -25.92 -12.41
C LEU A 820 4.58 -24.45 -12.03
N GLY A 821 3.43 -24.03 -11.45
CA GLY A 821 3.11 -22.67 -11.11
C GLY A 821 2.70 -22.48 -9.64
N GLY A 822 2.53 -21.21 -9.23
CA GLY A 822 2.20 -20.82 -7.86
C GLY A 822 3.42 -20.72 -6.95
N GLY A 823 3.29 -19.99 -5.82
CA GLY A 823 4.41 -19.65 -4.93
C GLY A 823 5.21 -20.86 -4.38
N VAL A 824 4.56 -22.00 -4.14
CA VAL A 824 5.23 -23.23 -3.68
C VAL A 824 6.12 -23.84 -4.79
N SER A 825 5.95 -23.45 -6.04
CA SER A 825 6.83 -23.86 -7.14
C SER A 825 8.27 -23.34 -6.96
N ALA A 826 8.50 -22.34 -6.10
CA ALA A 826 9.83 -21.89 -5.71
C ALA A 826 10.61 -22.91 -4.84
N ASN A 827 9.90 -23.89 -4.26
CA ASN A 827 10.48 -24.88 -3.37
C ASN A 827 11.55 -25.76 -4.07
N SER A 828 12.76 -25.80 -3.52
CA SER A 828 13.91 -26.45 -4.15
C SER A 828 13.74 -27.96 -4.34
N ARG A 829 13.07 -28.63 -3.39
CA ARG A 829 12.86 -30.07 -3.47
C ARG A 829 11.78 -30.43 -4.50
N LEU A 830 10.70 -29.63 -4.53
CA LEU A 830 9.63 -29.82 -5.51
C LEU A 830 10.20 -29.70 -6.94
N ARG A 831 10.96 -28.61 -7.21
CA ARG A 831 11.63 -28.42 -8.50
C ARG A 831 12.56 -29.57 -8.87
N GLY A 832 13.44 -29.98 -7.95
CA GLY A 832 14.39 -31.04 -8.21
C GLY A 832 13.72 -32.41 -8.48
N LEU A 833 12.71 -32.76 -7.68
CA LEU A 833 11.98 -34.01 -7.85
C LEU A 833 11.12 -34.04 -9.11
N ALA A 834 10.49 -32.91 -9.45
CA ALA A 834 9.75 -32.73 -10.68
C ALA A 834 10.68 -32.90 -11.89
N ALA A 835 11.84 -32.24 -11.89
CA ALA A 835 12.82 -32.33 -12.99
C ALA A 835 13.34 -33.77 -13.20
N ASP A 836 13.66 -34.48 -12.11
CA ASP A 836 14.11 -35.86 -12.21
C ASP A 836 13.01 -36.78 -12.80
N ARG A 837 11.78 -36.67 -12.26
CA ARG A 837 10.66 -37.52 -12.67
C ARG A 837 10.17 -37.22 -14.09
N CYS A 838 10.13 -35.95 -14.49
CA CYS A 838 9.77 -35.55 -15.84
C CYS A 838 10.77 -36.06 -16.86
N ARG A 839 12.07 -35.95 -16.55
CA ARG A 839 13.16 -36.52 -17.39
C ARG A 839 12.98 -38.04 -17.60
N ASP A 840 12.71 -38.77 -16.51
CA ASP A 840 12.53 -40.21 -16.53
C ASP A 840 11.27 -40.62 -17.30
N ALA A 841 10.21 -39.80 -17.28
CA ALA A 841 8.95 -40.01 -17.97
C ALA A 841 8.94 -39.49 -19.43
N GLY A 842 9.97 -38.78 -19.88
CA GLY A 842 10.00 -38.10 -21.18
C GLY A 842 8.95 -36.99 -21.31
N VAL A 843 8.67 -36.27 -20.21
CA VAL A 843 7.78 -35.10 -20.12
C VAL A 843 8.65 -33.86 -20.00
N GLU A 844 8.35 -32.84 -20.77
CA GLU A 844 8.99 -31.52 -20.65
C GLU A 844 8.48 -30.80 -19.40
N LEU A 845 9.39 -30.32 -18.56
CA LEU A 845 9.04 -29.53 -17.37
C LEU A 845 9.29 -28.05 -17.64
N ARG A 846 8.26 -27.24 -17.51
CA ARG A 846 8.34 -25.78 -17.60
C ARG A 846 8.03 -25.15 -16.26
N ILE A 847 8.92 -24.29 -15.77
CA ILE A 847 8.81 -23.61 -14.49
C ILE A 847 9.13 -22.12 -14.70
N PRO A 848 8.23 -21.20 -14.35
CA PRO A 848 8.49 -19.78 -14.48
C PRO A 848 9.72 -19.32 -13.67
N PRO A 849 10.36 -18.19 -14.05
CA PRO A 849 11.34 -17.50 -13.23
C PRO A 849 10.78 -17.21 -11.84
N LEU A 850 11.63 -17.26 -10.80
CA LEU A 850 11.21 -17.10 -9.40
C LEU A 850 10.34 -15.86 -9.13
N PRO A 851 10.64 -14.66 -9.68
CA PRO A 851 9.80 -13.47 -9.46
C PRO A 851 8.38 -13.58 -10.03
N LEU A 852 8.14 -14.51 -10.94
CA LEU A 852 6.84 -14.73 -11.59
C LEU A 852 6.08 -15.94 -11.01
N CYS A 853 6.63 -16.61 -10.00
CA CYS A 853 5.97 -17.74 -9.36
C CYS A 853 4.90 -17.33 -8.34
N THR A 854 5.08 -16.17 -7.68
CA THR A 854 4.12 -15.60 -6.72
C THR A 854 3.09 -14.75 -7.43
N ASP A 855 2.04 -14.35 -6.71
CA ASP A 855 0.99 -13.47 -7.22
C ASP A 855 1.59 -12.13 -7.67
N ASN A 856 1.26 -11.72 -8.90
CA ASN A 856 1.82 -10.51 -9.49
C ASN A 856 0.91 -9.95 -10.60
N GLY A 857 1.05 -8.65 -10.92
CA GLY A 857 0.24 -8.01 -11.95
C GLY A 857 0.57 -8.43 -13.38
N VAL A 858 1.80 -8.88 -13.64
CA VAL A 858 2.24 -9.25 -15.00
C VAL A 858 1.53 -10.51 -15.49
N MET A 859 1.26 -11.48 -14.62
CA MET A 859 0.54 -12.70 -14.97
C MET A 859 -0.89 -12.37 -15.45
N ILE A 860 -1.52 -11.38 -14.85
CA ILE A 860 -2.87 -10.91 -15.20
C ILE A 860 -2.83 -10.14 -16.52
N ALA A 861 -1.81 -9.29 -16.70
CA ALA A 861 -1.59 -8.59 -17.95
C ALA A 861 -1.32 -9.56 -19.14
N ALA A 862 -0.52 -10.62 -18.91
CA ALA A 862 -0.21 -11.63 -19.91
C ALA A 862 -1.45 -12.44 -20.31
N LEU A 863 -2.29 -12.84 -19.34
CA LEU A 863 -3.55 -13.53 -19.63
C LEU A 863 -4.48 -12.64 -20.47
N ALA A 864 -4.64 -11.37 -20.05
CA ALA A 864 -5.48 -10.45 -20.79
C ALA A 864 -4.96 -10.17 -22.20
N ALA A 865 -3.63 -10.00 -22.37
CA ALA A 865 -3.01 -9.84 -23.69
C ALA A 865 -3.33 -11.03 -24.62
N GLN A 866 -3.25 -12.25 -24.10
CA GLN A 866 -3.61 -13.44 -24.87
C GLN A 866 -5.10 -13.46 -25.25
N LEU A 867 -5.99 -13.19 -24.27
CA LEU A 867 -7.43 -13.13 -24.50
C LEU A 867 -7.81 -12.05 -25.53
N ILE A 868 -7.20 -10.87 -25.43
CA ILE A 868 -7.40 -9.77 -26.39
C ILE A 868 -6.97 -10.20 -27.79
N SER A 869 -5.81 -10.85 -27.93
CA SER A 869 -5.33 -11.34 -29.23
C SER A 869 -6.25 -12.37 -29.87
N GLU A 870 -6.98 -13.13 -29.07
CA GLU A 870 -7.99 -14.10 -29.50
C GLU A 870 -9.37 -13.47 -29.73
N GLY A 871 -9.49 -12.12 -29.56
CA GLY A 871 -10.70 -11.37 -29.85
C GLY A 871 -11.69 -11.31 -28.68
N ALA A 872 -11.24 -11.54 -27.44
CA ALA A 872 -12.11 -11.39 -26.27
C ALA A 872 -12.71 -9.97 -26.20
N GLN A 873 -13.99 -9.89 -25.89
CA GLN A 873 -14.69 -8.62 -25.73
C GLN A 873 -14.38 -8.02 -24.34
N PRO A 874 -14.30 -6.69 -24.22
CA PRO A 874 -14.17 -6.03 -22.95
C PRO A 874 -15.30 -6.42 -21.98
N THR A 875 -14.96 -6.54 -20.71
CA THR A 875 -15.89 -6.82 -19.62
C THR A 875 -16.77 -5.60 -19.31
N ALA A 876 -18.04 -5.82 -19.02
CA ALA A 876 -18.95 -4.75 -18.57
C ALA A 876 -18.51 -4.18 -17.20
N MET A 877 -18.63 -2.87 -17.03
CA MET A 877 -18.30 -2.22 -15.74
C MET A 877 -19.22 -2.62 -14.58
N SER A 878 -20.34 -3.27 -14.88
CA SER A 878 -21.29 -3.81 -13.91
C SER A 878 -20.91 -5.18 -13.36
N VAL A 879 -19.85 -5.85 -13.84
CA VAL A 879 -19.43 -7.16 -13.34
C VAL A 879 -19.06 -7.08 -11.87
N GLY A 880 -19.46 -8.06 -11.06
CA GLY A 880 -19.02 -8.24 -9.68
C GLY A 880 -17.76 -9.09 -9.58
N THR A 881 -17.19 -9.24 -8.38
CA THR A 881 -16.13 -10.20 -8.10
C THR A 881 -16.73 -11.57 -7.77
N ASP A 882 -16.06 -12.63 -8.22
CA ASP A 882 -16.44 -14.01 -7.89
C ASP A 882 -15.32 -14.72 -7.12
N PRO A 883 -15.40 -14.79 -5.79
CA PRO A 883 -14.38 -15.47 -4.97
C PRO A 883 -14.24 -16.97 -5.24
N ALA A 884 -15.22 -17.58 -5.88
CA ALA A 884 -15.27 -18.99 -6.20
C ALA A 884 -15.25 -19.26 -7.73
N LEU A 885 -14.75 -18.29 -8.51
CA LEU A 885 -14.72 -18.39 -9.97
C LEU A 885 -14.06 -19.69 -10.43
N GLU A 886 -14.80 -20.46 -11.22
CA GLU A 886 -14.35 -21.72 -11.75
C GLU A 886 -13.21 -21.53 -12.77
N VAL A 887 -12.30 -22.47 -12.83
CA VAL A 887 -11.10 -22.40 -13.68
C VAL A 887 -11.44 -22.52 -15.18
N GLU A 888 -12.60 -23.07 -15.51
CA GLU A 888 -13.16 -23.16 -16.85
C GLU A 888 -13.52 -21.79 -17.45
N VAL A 889 -13.61 -20.74 -16.60
CA VAL A 889 -14.00 -19.38 -17.00
C VAL A 889 -12.77 -18.49 -17.03
N PRO A 890 -12.10 -18.28 -18.16
CA PRO A 890 -10.88 -17.47 -18.22
C PRO A 890 -11.14 -15.97 -18.08
N ILE A 891 -12.34 -15.50 -18.45
CA ILE A 891 -12.76 -14.09 -18.40
C ILE A 891 -14.28 -14.00 -18.14
N LEU A 892 -14.69 -13.04 -17.33
CA LEU A 892 -16.09 -12.63 -17.20
C LEU A 892 -16.38 -11.47 -18.16
N THR A 893 -17.48 -11.53 -18.90
CA THR A 893 -17.90 -10.48 -19.83
C THR A 893 -19.10 -9.66 -19.30
N ASP A 894 -20.04 -10.31 -18.58
CA ASP A 894 -21.29 -9.74 -18.06
C ASP A 894 -21.42 -9.88 -16.55
#